data_4d055cbffc5590748e47d78126137ec6
#
_entry.id   4d055cbffc5590748e47d78126137ec6
#
_cell.length_a   1.000
_cell.length_b   1.000
_cell.length_c   1.000
_cell.angle_alpha   90.00
_cell.angle_beta   90.00
_cell.angle_gamma   90.00
#
_symmetry.space_group_name_H-M   'P 1'
#
loop_
_entity.id
_entity.type
_entity.pdbx_description
1 polymer ?
#
loop_
_entity_poly.entity_id
_entity_poly.type
_entity_poly.pdbx_seq_one_letter_code
_entity_poly.pdbx_strand_id
1 'polypeptide(L)'
;MKLKTCITSLALLEGLVCISAQNAKIIPANTIAITPTDSKELIIEKAAHVIPTKNQLDALRNEFIAFIHFGPNTFTHMEWGNGMEDPKIFDLKELDTDQWCKSLKDAGMKMVILTVKHHDGFVLWQSRYTDHGIMSTNFRNGKGDILRDLSKSCQKYGLKLGLYLSPADLYQIENPKGLYGNLSQYTKRTIPREVPGRPFSNKTKFEFEVDDYNEYFLNQLFEILTEYGPIHEVWFDGAHPKTKGGQKYNYEAWKKLIHTLAPKAVIFGQGDVRWCGNEAGVTRKTEWNVLPFNNKDLTEITGLTDWEEDNIGRRDRLYDAHFLHYQQAEVDTSIREGWFYRDDVYQKVRSADDVFDIYERSVGGNSTFILNVPPNREGKFSDQDVKVLAETGKRIKETYSKDLLQGAKGSKQVLDHNDITYSLLSNNQLIVESKLPITINRIVLQEAVSTHGERVESHAVDAWIGGKWKEIAAATNIGYKRILRFSEVTTRKIRLRVLQDRGSVAISSIAAYYYKMRPPQLTILQDKTGKVSIDEKKQPFDWKNQDKKDIKDKDKDFNIYYTTDGSEPGINSLKYNGPFEKEQGTIKAVAILKGEPGAVQTEVVGIAKNKWKLSESKDGTKNHSAEAAFDANPKTFWQSTNQNIPQSLSLDLGALYTLTGMAYTPQTAFGGGMMAKGIVEISADGKKWETASAFEFGNLVNDPSKRDLYFKQAVKARYVRVTAQEVAGNSQALTIAELDFF
;
A
#
# COMPACT_ATOMS: atom_id res chain seq x y z
N MET A 1 59.82 47.12 -69.70
CA MET A 1 58.84 46.12 -69.39
C MET A 1 58.79 45.98 -67.84
N LYS A 2 57.83 46.62 -67.24
CA LYS A 2 57.73 46.68 -65.76
C LYS A 2 56.47 45.95 -65.34
N LEU A 3 56.62 44.88 -64.52
CA LEU A 3 55.55 44.14 -63.85
C LEU A 3 55.08 44.96 -62.70
N LYS A 4 53.78 45.22 -62.60
CA LYS A 4 53.12 45.81 -61.42
C LYS A 4 52.43 44.72 -60.68
N THR A 5 52.82 44.53 -59.42
CA THR A 5 52.20 43.63 -58.44
C THR A 5 51.00 44.35 -57.82
N CYS A 6 49.82 43.78 -57.98
CA CYS A 6 48.62 44.14 -57.19
C CYS A 6 48.49 43.26 -55.99
N ILE A 7 48.54 43.87 -54.80
CA ILE A 7 48.20 43.19 -53.50
C ILE A 7 46.71 43.44 -53.30
N THR A 8 45.97 42.36 -53.29
CA THR A 8 44.54 42.39 -52.92
C THR A 8 44.39 41.88 -51.46
N SER A 9 43.96 42.80 -50.59
CA SER A 9 43.63 42.48 -49.17
C SER A 9 42.36 41.69 -49.11
N LEU A 10 42.46 40.47 -48.54
CA LEU A 10 41.30 39.61 -48.23
C LEU A 10 40.81 39.99 -46.83
N ALA A 11 39.69 40.68 -46.74
CA ALA A 11 38.98 40.86 -45.45
C ALA A 11 38.20 39.59 -45.09
N LEU A 12 38.59 38.91 -44.03
CA LEU A 12 37.76 37.86 -43.41
C LEU A 12 36.52 38.51 -42.79
N LEU A 13 35.37 38.28 -43.36
CA LEU A 13 34.06 38.43 -42.68
C LEU A 13 33.80 37.18 -41.86
N GLU A 14 34.01 37.25 -40.56
CA GLU A 14 33.46 36.27 -39.63
C GLU A 14 31.95 36.51 -39.54
N GLY A 15 31.20 35.74 -40.34
CA GLY A 15 29.77 35.64 -40.18
C GLY A 15 29.44 34.85 -38.92
N LEU A 16 29.00 35.52 -37.86
CA LEU A 16 28.28 34.87 -36.76
C LEU A 16 27.02 34.24 -37.33
N VAL A 17 27.08 32.93 -37.60
CA VAL A 17 25.89 32.12 -37.79
C VAL A 17 25.28 31.92 -36.40
N CYS A 18 24.39 32.82 -36.01
CA CYS A 18 23.42 32.50 -34.93
C CYS A 18 22.55 31.35 -35.44
N ILE A 19 22.94 30.14 -35.13
CA ILE A 19 22.03 28.99 -35.19
C ILE A 19 21.00 29.24 -34.12
N SER A 20 19.88 29.86 -34.48
CA SER A 20 18.67 29.79 -33.66
C SER A 20 18.32 28.30 -33.60
N ALA A 21 18.62 27.65 -32.48
CA ALA A 21 18.05 26.35 -32.18
C ALA A 21 16.52 26.54 -32.20
N GLN A 22 15.90 26.21 -33.33
CA GLN A 22 14.45 26.03 -33.36
C GLN A 22 14.15 25.03 -32.27
N ASN A 23 13.42 25.45 -31.22
CA ASN A 23 12.91 24.56 -30.17
C ASN A 23 12.13 23.47 -30.87
N ALA A 24 12.76 22.31 -31.08
CA ALA A 24 12.07 21.12 -31.59
C ALA A 24 10.95 20.84 -30.60
N LYS A 25 9.71 20.85 -31.09
CA LYS A 25 8.54 20.59 -30.25
C LYS A 25 8.68 19.20 -29.59
N ILE A 26 8.70 19.16 -28.25
CA ILE A 26 8.77 17.92 -27.52
C ILE A 26 7.49 17.11 -27.80
N ILE A 27 7.67 15.90 -28.29
CA ILE A 27 6.56 14.98 -28.55
C ILE A 27 6.24 14.24 -27.24
N PRO A 28 5.00 14.31 -26.73
CA PRO A 28 4.62 13.55 -25.55
C PRO A 28 4.88 12.07 -25.72
N ALA A 29 5.49 11.45 -24.72
CA ALA A 29 5.85 10.02 -24.73
C ALA A 29 5.82 9.44 -23.32
N ASN A 30 5.75 8.13 -23.21
CA ASN A 30 5.77 7.44 -21.91
C ASN A 30 7.17 7.51 -21.26
N THR A 31 8.21 7.51 -22.07
CA THR A 31 9.61 7.68 -21.64
C THR A 31 10.29 8.71 -22.50
N ILE A 32 11.00 9.66 -21.86
CA ILE A 32 11.78 10.70 -22.54
C ILE A 32 13.22 10.66 -22.02
N ALA A 33 14.19 10.55 -22.93
CA ALA A 33 15.60 10.57 -22.57
C ALA A 33 16.07 12.00 -22.24
N ILE A 34 16.97 12.09 -21.26
CA ILE A 34 17.71 13.28 -20.89
C ILE A 34 19.13 13.18 -21.45
N THR A 35 19.62 14.27 -22.03
CA THR A 35 20.98 14.34 -22.54
C THR A 35 21.84 15.25 -21.67
N PRO A 36 23.15 15.07 -21.62
CA PRO A 36 24.03 15.93 -20.83
C PRO A 36 24.03 17.42 -21.22
N THR A 37 23.49 17.73 -22.39
CA THR A 37 23.36 19.10 -22.89
C THR A 37 22.03 19.77 -22.61
N ASP A 38 21.08 19.04 -22.01
CA ASP A 38 19.77 19.57 -21.67
C ASP A 38 19.89 20.62 -20.54
N SER A 39 19.31 21.78 -20.71
CA SER A 39 19.20 22.74 -19.62
C SER A 39 18.19 22.26 -18.56
N LYS A 40 18.26 22.80 -17.35
CA LYS A 40 17.28 22.49 -16.29
C LYS A 40 15.85 22.80 -16.70
N GLU A 41 15.66 23.92 -17.44
CA GLU A 41 14.35 24.31 -17.95
C GLU A 41 13.83 23.29 -18.97
N LEU A 42 14.70 22.81 -19.88
CA LEU A 42 14.34 21.80 -20.87
C LEU A 42 14.02 20.45 -20.21
N ILE A 43 14.74 20.09 -19.15
CA ILE A 43 14.43 18.85 -18.39
C ILE A 43 13.04 18.95 -17.77
N ILE A 44 12.67 20.08 -17.17
CA ILE A 44 11.33 20.28 -16.60
C ILE A 44 10.26 20.29 -17.70
N GLU A 45 10.55 20.90 -18.85
CA GLU A 45 9.65 20.87 -20.01
C GLU A 45 9.47 19.42 -20.53
N LYS A 46 10.55 18.62 -20.61
CA LYS A 46 10.48 17.19 -20.92
C LYS A 46 9.62 16.44 -19.92
N ALA A 47 9.77 16.67 -18.61
CA ALA A 47 8.96 16.06 -17.57
C ALA A 47 7.46 16.36 -17.74
N ALA A 48 7.11 17.59 -18.14
CA ALA A 48 5.75 18.00 -18.45
C ALA A 48 5.13 17.33 -19.69
N HIS A 49 5.95 16.63 -20.49
CA HIS A 49 5.53 15.90 -21.70
C HIS A 49 5.58 14.37 -21.53
N VAL A 50 5.92 13.88 -20.34
CA VAL A 50 5.83 12.45 -20.01
C VAL A 50 4.38 12.10 -19.71
N ILE A 51 3.81 11.14 -20.44
CA ILE A 51 2.41 10.76 -20.37
C ILE A 51 2.25 9.25 -20.14
N PRO A 52 1.15 8.78 -19.48
CA PRO A 52 0.88 7.36 -19.36
C PRO A 52 0.64 6.70 -20.73
N THR A 53 0.95 5.42 -20.84
CA THR A 53 0.41 4.58 -21.91
C THR A 53 -1.11 4.45 -21.76
N LYS A 54 -1.78 3.97 -22.83
CA LYS A 54 -3.21 3.67 -22.73
C LYS A 54 -3.51 2.64 -21.63
N ASN A 55 -2.67 1.61 -21.48
CA ASN A 55 -2.85 0.58 -20.46
C ASN A 55 -2.69 1.15 -19.05
N GLN A 56 -1.69 2.00 -18.81
CA GLN A 56 -1.51 2.68 -17.53
C GLN A 56 -2.70 3.61 -17.21
N LEU A 57 -3.22 4.35 -18.19
CA LEU A 57 -4.42 5.16 -17.98
C LEU A 57 -5.65 4.30 -17.64
N ASP A 58 -5.83 3.17 -18.34
CA ASP A 58 -6.92 2.23 -18.05
C ASP A 58 -6.76 1.54 -16.69
N ALA A 59 -5.51 1.37 -16.21
CA ALA A 59 -5.21 0.88 -14.86
C ALA A 59 -5.51 1.95 -13.79
N LEU A 60 -5.10 3.22 -13.97
CA LEU A 60 -5.45 4.33 -13.08
C LEU A 60 -6.97 4.47 -12.88
N ARG A 61 -7.76 4.26 -13.95
CA ARG A 61 -9.23 4.30 -13.90
C ARG A 61 -9.86 3.18 -13.05
N ASN A 62 -9.11 2.13 -12.68
CA ASN A 62 -9.59 1.14 -11.73
C ASN A 62 -9.71 1.71 -10.32
N GLU A 63 -8.84 2.65 -9.92
CA GLU A 63 -8.81 3.37 -8.66
C GLU A 63 -8.79 2.46 -7.42
N PHE A 64 -9.82 1.64 -7.19
CA PHE A 64 -9.96 0.74 -6.06
C PHE A 64 -9.98 -0.71 -6.55
N ILE A 65 -9.02 -1.51 -6.09
CA ILE A 65 -8.67 -2.85 -6.57
C ILE A 65 -8.64 -3.80 -5.38
N ALA A 66 -9.05 -5.05 -5.59
CA ALA A 66 -8.93 -6.10 -4.59
C ALA A 66 -7.65 -6.91 -4.79
N PHE A 67 -6.96 -7.22 -3.70
CA PHE A 67 -6.00 -8.30 -3.63
C PHE A 67 -6.65 -9.50 -2.92
N ILE A 68 -6.34 -10.72 -3.32
CA ILE A 68 -6.78 -11.94 -2.64
C ILE A 68 -5.56 -12.81 -2.40
N HIS A 69 -5.10 -12.86 -1.15
CA HIS A 69 -4.11 -13.82 -0.70
C HIS A 69 -4.82 -15.08 -0.21
N PHE A 70 -4.61 -16.17 -0.92
CA PHE A 70 -5.19 -17.46 -0.60
C PHE A 70 -4.25 -18.59 -0.99
N GLY A 71 -4.11 -19.61 -0.16
CA GLY A 71 -3.17 -20.70 -0.39
C GLY A 71 -2.93 -21.52 0.88
N PRO A 72 -1.89 -22.39 0.91
CA PRO A 72 -1.53 -23.16 2.08
C PRO A 72 -1.35 -22.31 3.35
N ASN A 73 -0.89 -21.07 3.20
CA ASN A 73 -0.66 -20.13 4.30
C ASN A 73 -1.92 -19.80 5.11
N THR A 74 -3.11 -19.83 4.47
CA THR A 74 -4.40 -19.75 5.18
C THR A 74 -4.60 -20.91 6.15
N PHE A 75 -3.99 -22.07 5.88
CA PHE A 75 -4.14 -23.30 6.69
C PHE A 75 -2.99 -23.51 7.67
N THR A 76 -1.85 -22.92 7.44
CA THR A 76 -0.65 -23.02 8.28
C THR A 76 -0.44 -21.82 9.20
N HIS A 77 -1.18 -20.71 8.99
CA HIS A 77 -1.00 -19.41 9.67
C HIS A 77 0.36 -18.76 9.41
N MET A 78 1.00 -19.10 8.29
CA MET A 78 2.26 -18.52 7.86
C MET A 78 2.01 -17.40 6.85
N GLU A 79 2.96 -16.46 6.72
CA GLU A 79 2.92 -15.45 5.67
C GLU A 79 3.66 -15.93 4.40
N TRP A 80 4.75 -16.67 4.54
CA TRP A 80 5.56 -17.11 3.41
C TRP A 80 5.50 -18.61 3.15
N GLY A 81 5.29 -19.42 4.19
CA GLY A 81 5.49 -20.86 4.13
C GLY A 81 6.98 -21.24 4.09
N ASN A 82 7.26 -22.52 3.88
CA ASN A 82 8.61 -23.05 3.75
C ASN A 82 8.88 -23.71 2.37
N GLY A 83 7.87 -23.80 1.50
CA GLY A 83 7.95 -24.40 0.18
C GLY A 83 7.91 -25.94 0.15
N MET A 84 7.88 -26.59 1.32
CA MET A 84 7.86 -28.04 1.45
C MET A 84 6.60 -28.56 2.16
N GLU A 85 5.59 -27.71 2.25
CA GLU A 85 4.30 -28.07 2.79
C GLU A 85 3.67 -29.21 1.99
N ASP A 86 3.09 -30.20 2.70
CA ASP A 86 2.26 -31.19 2.01
C ASP A 86 1.05 -30.46 1.37
N PRO A 87 0.84 -30.56 0.06
CA PRO A 87 -0.32 -29.96 -0.61
C PRO A 87 -1.66 -30.28 0.07
N LYS A 88 -1.77 -31.40 0.75
CA LYS A 88 -2.99 -31.79 1.49
C LYS A 88 -3.30 -30.94 2.70
N ILE A 89 -2.35 -30.12 3.19
CA ILE A 89 -2.59 -29.11 4.22
C ILE A 89 -3.63 -28.09 3.73
N PHE A 90 -3.62 -27.81 2.43
CA PHE A 90 -4.66 -27.01 1.78
C PHE A 90 -5.96 -27.83 1.71
N ASP A 91 -6.62 -28.00 2.85
CA ASP A 91 -7.81 -28.84 3.04
C ASP A 91 -9.10 -28.06 2.77
N LEU A 92 -9.17 -27.40 1.62
CA LEU A 92 -10.34 -26.65 1.18
C LEU A 92 -11.52 -27.60 0.89
N LYS A 93 -12.67 -27.34 1.52
CA LYS A 93 -13.89 -28.14 1.34
C LYS A 93 -14.88 -27.47 0.40
N GLU A 94 -15.02 -26.16 0.51
CA GLU A 94 -15.93 -25.34 -0.28
C GLU A 94 -15.15 -24.18 -0.92
N LEU A 95 -15.76 -23.54 -1.89
CA LEU A 95 -15.22 -22.33 -2.54
C LEU A 95 -16.38 -21.52 -3.07
N ASP A 96 -16.46 -20.25 -2.70
CA ASP A 96 -17.48 -19.33 -3.19
C ASP A 96 -16.85 -18.04 -3.74
N THR A 97 -16.30 -18.15 -4.96
CA THR A 97 -15.74 -16.99 -5.67
C THR A 97 -16.82 -15.98 -6.12
N ASP A 98 -18.07 -16.39 -6.17
CA ASP A 98 -19.20 -15.49 -6.41
C ASP A 98 -19.44 -14.55 -5.22
N GLN A 99 -19.34 -15.07 -3.98
CA GLN A 99 -19.40 -14.26 -2.77
C GLN A 99 -18.23 -13.27 -2.73
N TRP A 100 -17.03 -13.68 -3.11
CA TRP A 100 -15.89 -12.76 -3.22
C TRP A 100 -16.21 -11.61 -4.19
N CYS A 101 -16.50 -11.94 -5.45
CA CYS A 101 -16.73 -10.94 -6.49
C CYS A 101 -17.92 -10.03 -6.18
N LYS A 102 -19.01 -10.57 -5.59
CA LYS A 102 -20.14 -9.76 -5.17
C LYS A 102 -19.75 -8.75 -4.10
N SER A 103 -19.05 -9.19 -3.06
CA SER A 103 -18.62 -8.33 -1.94
C SER A 103 -17.67 -7.22 -2.41
N LEU A 104 -16.74 -7.55 -3.30
CA LEU A 104 -15.80 -6.60 -3.88
C LEU A 104 -16.50 -5.58 -4.80
N LYS A 105 -17.46 -6.05 -5.60
CA LYS A 105 -18.29 -5.17 -6.44
C LYS A 105 -19.13 -4.21 -5.60
N ASP A 106 -19.72 -4.69 -4.52
CA ASP A 106 -20.51 -3.88 -3.59
C ASP A 106 -19.63 -2.83 -2.88
N ALA A 107 -18.35 -3.12 -2.65
CA ALA A 107 -17.36 -2.16 -2.17
C ALA A 107 -16.97 -1.08 -3.20
N GLY A 108 -17.34 -1.24 -4.48
CA GLY A 108 -16.99 -0.32 -5.57
C GLY A 108 -15.68 -0.66 -6.28
N MET A 109 -15.08 -1.81 -5.99
CA MET A 109 -13.87 -2.27 -6.65
C MET A 109 -14.13 -2.65 -8.11
N LYS A 110 -13.11 -2.51 -8.96
CA LYS A 110 -13.22 -2.72 -10.42
C LYS A 110 -12.35 -3.87 -10.93
N MET A 111 -11.38 -4.30 -10.15
CA MET A 111 -10.47 -5.39 -10.52
C MET A 111 -10.17 -6.26 -9.29
N VAL A 112 -9.83 -7.52 -9.55
CA VAL A 112 -9.38 -8.50 -8.55
C VAL A 112 -8.05 -9.06 -8.99
N ILE A 113 -7.06 -9.05 -8.12
CA ILE A 113 -5.76 -9.69 -8.30
C ILE A 113 -5.69 -10.89 -7.35
N LEU A 114 -5.49 -12.09 -7.87
CA LEU A 114 -5.34 -13.32 -7.08
C LEU A 114 -3.87 -13.70 -6.98
N THR A 115 -3.39 -14.06 -5.79
CA THR A 115 -2.10 -14.73 -5.64
C THR A 115 -2.16 -16.16 -6.18
N VAL A 116 -2.04 -16.30 -7.50
CA VAL A 116 -2.13 -17.63 -8.13
C VAL A 116 -0.97 -18.55 -7.77
N LYS A 117 0.18 -17.99 -7.44
CA LYS A 117 1.33 -18.64 -6.80
C LYS A 117 2.02 -17.63 -5.88
N HIS A 118 2.01 -17.89 -4.58
CA HIS A 118 2.75 -17.11 -3.59
C HIS A 118 4.19 -17.65 -3.43
N HIS A 119 4.94 -17.16 -2.45
CA HIS A 119 6.36 -17.52 -2.24
C HIS A 119 6.57 -19.01 -1.93
N ASP A 120 5.58 -19.70 -1.35
CA ASP A 120 5.62 -21.15 -1.11
C ASP A 120 5.71 -21.99 -2.38
N GLY A 121 5.41 -21.39 -3.55
CA GLY A 121 5.45 -22.06 -4.85
C GLY A 121 4.18 -22.88 -5.17
N PHE A 122 3.18 -22.90 -4.25
CA PHE A 122 1.93 -23.63 -4.46
C PHE A 122 1.04 -22.91 -5.49
N VAL A 123 0.58 -23.65 -6.51
CA VAL A 123 -0.21 -23.09 -7.60
C VAL A 123 -1.70 -23.36 -7.41
N LEU A 124 -2.55 -22.35 -7.64
CA LEU A 124 -4.01 -22.41 -7.48
C LEU A 124 -4.76 -22.79 -8.77
N TRP A 125 -4.05 -23.19 -9.81
CA TRP A 125 -4.60 -23.63 -11.10
C TRP A 125 -4.07 -25.00 -11.51
N GLN A 126 -4.68 -25.62 -12.52
CA GLN A 126 -4.26 -26.92 -13.04
C GLN A 126 -2.99 -26.79 -13.91
N SER A 127 -1.83 -26.52 -13.31
CA SER A 127 -0.57 -26.39 -14.05
C SER A 127 -0.14 -27.70 -14.73
N ARG A 128 0.59 -27.56 -15.84
CA ARG A 128 1.28 -28.67 -16.54
C ARG A 128 2.72 -28.85 -16.07
N TYR A 129 3.25 -27.92 -15.28
CA TYR A 129 4.69 -27.77 -15.06
C TYR A 129 5.13 -27.95 -13.61
N THR A 130 4.18 -28.17 -12.72
CA THR A 130 4.43 -28.50 -11.31
C THR A 130 3.30 -29.35 -10.75
N ASP A 131 3.63 -30.23 -9.81
CA ASP A 131 2.67 -30.99 -9.00
C ASP A 131 2.48 -30.35 -7.61
N HIS A 132 3.27 -29.32 -7.28
CA HIS A 132 3.10 -28.55 -6.06
C HIS A 132 1.97 -27.52 -6.22
N GLY A 133 0.73 -27.96 -5.99
CA GLY A 133 -0.44 -27.13 -6.23
C GLY A 133 -1.76 -27.86 -5.97
N ILE A 134 -2.84 -27.20 -6.37
CA ILE A 134 -4.22 -27.62 -6.12
C ILE A 134 -4.54 -29.02 -6.67
N MET A 135 -3.83 -29.49 -7.70
CA MET A 135 -3.99 -30.82 -8.28
C MET A 135 -3.55 -31.94 -7.33
N SER A 136 -2.69 -31.65 -6.36
CA SER A 136 -2.19 -32.59 -5.35
C SER A 136 -2.96 -32.54 -4.04
N THR A 137 -4.05 -31.79 -3.97
CA THR A 137 -4.94 -31.66 -2.80
C THR A 137 -6.12 -32.60 -2.87
N ASN A 138 -6.88 -32.70 -1.78
CA ASN A 138 -8.16 -33.41 -1.77
C ASN A 138 -9.31 -32.57 -2.37
N PHE A 139 -9.11 -31.28 -2.61
CA PHE A 139 -10.14 -30.40 -3.12
C PHE A 139 -10.64 -30.85 -4.50
N ARG A 140 -11.92 -31.19 -4.57
CA ARG A 140 -12.58 -31.76 -5.78
C ARG A 140 -11.80 -32.95 -6.38
N ASN A 141 -11.23 -33.80 -5.52
CA ASN A 141 -10.40 -34.95 -5.92
C ASN A 141 -9.21 -34.55 -6.81
N GLY A 142 -8.52 -33.45 -6.49
CA GLY A 142 -7.39 -32.92 -7.26
C GLY A 142 -7.77 -32.21 -8.57
N LYS A 143 -9.07 -32.03 -8.83
CA LYS A 143 -9.58 -31.36 -10.05
C LYS A 143 -10.03 -29.92 -9.80
N GLY A 144 -9.74 -29.38 -8.61
CA GLY A 144 -10.03 -27.99 -8.28
C GLY A 144 -9.20 -27.02 -9.14
N ASP A 145 -9.76 -25.85 -9.44
CA ASP A 145 -9.07 -24.78 -10.14
C ASP A 145 -9.67 -23.44 -9.69
N ILE A 146 -9.02 -22.83 -8.69
CA ILE A 146 -9.52 -21.60 -8.06
C ILE A 146 -9.47 -20.44 -9.03
N LEU A 147 -8.40 -20.35 -9.84
CA LEU A 147 -8.27 -19.29 -10.84
C LEU A 147 -9.38 -19.39 -11.89
N ARG A 148 -9.77 -20.60 -12.29
CA ARG A 148 -10.86 -20.84 -13.22
C ARG A 148 -12.20 -20.39 -12.66
N ASP A 149 -12.47 -20.72 -11.40
CA ASP A 149 -13.71 -20.34 -10.74
C ASP A 149 -13.77 -18.82 -10.56
N LEU A 150 -12.68 -18.20 -10.09
CA LEU A 150 -12.59 -16.74 -9.94
C LEU A 150 -12.74 -16.01 -11.29
N SER A 151 -12.11 -16.51 -12.36
CA SER A 151 -12.24 -15.94 -13.71
C SER A 151 -13.70 -15.88 -14.16
N LYS A 152 -14.48 -16.96 -13.94
CA LYS A 152 -15.91 -17.00 -14.24
C LYS A 152 -16.71 -16.02 -13.40
N SER A 153 -16.42 -15.94 -12.11
CA SER A 153 -17.07 -14.98 -11.19
C SER A 153 -16.74 -13.54 -11.56
N CYS A 154 -15.49 -13.22 -11.90
CA CYS A 154 -15.09 -11.90 -12.39
C CYS A 154 -15.90 -11.51 -13.64
N GLN A 155 -16.03 -12.42 -14.60
CA GLN A 155 -16.83 -12.19 -15.81
C GLN A 155 -18.32 -11.95 -15.45
N LYS A 156 -18.88 -12.77 -14.56
CA LYS A 156 -20.29 -12.66 -14.11
C LYS A 156 -20.58 -11.31 -13.44
N TYR A 157 -19.67 -10.81 -12.60
CA TYR A 157 -19.86 -9.57 -11.84
C TYR A 157 -19.28 -8.34 -12.56
N GLY A 158 -18.67 -8.49 -13.74
CA GLY A 158 -18.07 -7.39 -14.49
C GLY A 158 -16.85 -6.79 -13.81
N LEU A 159 -16.04 -7.63 -13.16
CA LEU A 159 -14.76 -7.27 -12.59
C LEU A 159 -13.64 -7.65 -13.55
N LYS A 160 -12.60 -6.85 -13.63
CA LYS A 160 -11.35 -7.22 -14.32
C LYS A 160 -10.58 -8.24 -13.49
N LEU A 161 -9.77 -9.08 -14.14
CA LEU A 161 -8.89 -10.05 -13.49
C LEU A 161 -7.44 -9.64 -13.66
N GLY A 162 -6.70 -9.62 -12.55
CA GLY A 162 -5.25 -9.54 -12.46
C GLY A 162 -4.68 -10.79 -11.79
N LEU A 163 -3.39 -11.00 -11.94
CA LEU A 163 -2.68 -12.18 -11.45
C LEU A 163 -1.41 -11.77 -10.72
N TYR A 164 -1.25 -12.23 -9.49
CA TYR A 164 0.04 -12.19 -8.80
C TYR A 164 0.74 -13.54 -8.98
N LEU A 165 1.94 -13.51 -9.50
CA LEU A 165 2.80 -14.67 -9.64
C LEU A 165 4.17 -14.36 -9.03
N SER A 166 4.48 -14.95 -7.87
CA SER A 166 5.75 -14.71 -7.20
C SER A 166 6.95 -15.17 -8.04
N PRO A 167 7.93 -14.28 -8.31
CA PRO A 167 9.22 -14.70 -8.86
C PRO A 167 10.02 -15.57 -7.89
N ALA A 168 9.89 -15.38 -6.58
CA ALA A 168 10.41 -16.27 -5.56
C ALA A 168 9.55 -17.53 -5.48
N ASP A 169 10.16 -18.69 -5.41
CA ASP A 169 9.48 -19.99 -5.37
C ASP A 169 10.24 -20.91 -4.40
N LEU A 170 9.79 -20.95 -3.14
CA LEU A 170 10.45 -21.71 -2.08
C LEU A 170 10.42 -23.21 -2.37
N TYR A 171 9.40 -23.73 -3.03
CA TYR A 171 9.37 -25.13 -3.45
C TYR A 171 10.51 -25.43 -4.42
N GLN A 172 10.77 -24.56 -5.40
CA GLN A 172 11.88 -24.73 -6.34
C GLN A 172 13.26 -24.44 -5.70
N ILE A 173 13.30 -23.69 -4.61
CA ILE A 173 14.53 -23.41 -3.83
C ILE A 173 14.89 -24.59 -2.92
N GLU A 174 13.94 -25.10 -2.15
CA GLU A 174 14.20 -26.09 -1.09
C GLU A 174 14.17 -27.54 -1.58
N ASN A 175 13.42 -27.82 -2.67
CA ASN A 175 13.36 -29.15 -3.26
C ASN A 175 14.73 -29.53 -3.83
N PRO A 176 15.29 -30.72 -3.51
CA PRO A 176 16.56 -31.20 -4.09
C PRO A 176 16.58 -31.26 -5.63
N LYS A 177 15.43 -31.43 -6.25
CA LYS A 177 15.25 -31.41 -7.72
C LYS A 177 14.71 -30.10 -8.24
N GLY A 178 14.70 -29.05 -7.40
CA GLY A 178 14.17 -27.73 -7.75
C GLY A 178 15.01 -27.04 -8.82
N LEU A 179 14.36 -26.22 -9.60
CA LEU A 179 14.95 -25.54 -10.75
C LEU A 179 15.60 -24.22 -10.38
N TYR A 180 15.22 -23.62 -9.27
CA TYR A 180 15.73 -22.31 -8.82
C TYR A 180 17.23 -22.41 -8.46
N GLY A 181 18.06 -21.66 -9.19
CA GLY A 181 19.50 -21.63 -8.94
C GLY A 181 20.21 -22.98 -9.14
N ASN A 182 19.70 -23.83 -10.04
CA ASN A 182 20.30 -25.12 -10.37
C ASN A 182 21.50 -25.03 -11.30
N LEU A 183 21.94 -23.80 -11.64
CA LEU A 183 23.08 -23.50 -12.51
C LEU A 183 22.95 -24.06 -13.94
N SER A 184 21.73 -24.32 -14.39
CA SER A 184 21.50 -24.75 -15.77
C SER A 184 21.91 -23.66 -16.77
N GLN A 185 22.34 -24.10 -17.96
CA GLN A 185 22.80 -23.19 -19.00
C GLN A 185 21.63 -22.49 -19.67
N TYR A 186 21.86 -21.24 -20.06
CA TYR A 186 20.97 -20.51 -20.97
C TYR A 186 21.05 -21.14 -22.34
N THR A 187 19.92 -21.65 -22.82
CA THR A 187 19.79 -22.27 -24.13
C THR A 187 18.50 -21.83 -24.79
N LYS A 188 18.44 -21.95 -26.10
CA LYS A 188 17.24 -21.64 -26.89
C LYS A 188 16.14 -22.64 -26.58
N ARG A 189 15.02 -22.14 -26.04
CA ARG A 189 13.87 -22.95 -25.62
C ARG A 189 12.58 -22.43 -26.22
N THR A 190 11.70 -23.36 -26.58
CA THR A 190 10.37 -23.04 -27.12
C THR A 190 9.34 -22.97 -26.01
N ILE A 191 8.61 -21.84 -25.91
CA ILE A 191 7.52 -21.63 -24.96
C ILE A 191 6.20 -21.55 -25.74
N PRO A 192 5.14 -22.29 -25.34
CA PRO A 192 5.13 -23.25 -24.25
C PRO A 192 5.84 -24.56 -24.61
N ARG A 193 6.44 -25.20 -23.61
CA ARG A 193 6.91 -26.59 -23.73
C ARG A 193 5.69 -27.52 -23.81
N GLU A 194 5.65 -28.35 -24.83
CA GLU A 194 4.54 -29.28 -25.02
C GLU A 194 4.52 -30.36 -23.93
N VAL A 195 3.32 -30.65 -23.43
CA VAL A 195 3.10 -31.73 -22.44
C VAL A 195 2.14 -32.75 -23.09
N PRO A 196 2.53 -34.04 -23.25
CA PRO A 196 1.70 -35.06 -23.85
C PRO A 196 0.32 -35.17 -23.18
N GLY A 197 -0.72 -35.21 -23.98
CA GLY A 197 -2.12 -35.33 -23.53
C GLY A 197 -2.74 -34.04 -22.98
N ARG A 198 -1.96 -32.93 -22.86
CA ARG A 198 -2.45 -31.62 -22.36
C ARG A 198 -2.13 -30.46 -23.31
N PRO A 199 -2.63 -30.48 -24.57
CA PRO A 199 -2.33 -29.45 -25.55
C PRO A 199 -2.95 -28.10 -25.15
N PHE A 200 -2.31 -27.01 -25.56
CA PHE A 200 -2.88 -25.67 -25.46
C PHE A 200 -3.82 -25.38 -26.63
N SER A 201 -4.90 -24.63 -26.36
CA SER A 201 -5.76 -24.08 -27.41
C SER A 201 -5.05 -22.96 -28.18
N ASN A 202 -4.32 -22.11 -27.47
CA ASN A 202 -3.46 -21.08 -28.07
C ASN A 202 -2.24 -21.75 -28.73
N LYS A 203 -2.00 -21.44 -30.02
CA LYS A 203 -0.93 -22.04 -30.82
C LYS A 203 0.29 -21.14 -30.98
N THR A 204 0.30 -19.97 -30.34
CA THR A 204 1.47 -19.06 -30.36
C THR A 204 2.65 -19.76 -29.72
N LYS A 205 3.81 -19.66 -30.36
CA LYS A 205 5.07 -20.17 -29.84
C LYS A 205 6.09 -19.04 -29.76
N PHE A 206 6.90 -19.08 -28.72
CA PHE A 206 7.99 -18.14 -28.49
C PHE A 206 9.30 -18.91 -28.42
N GLU A 207 10.38 -18.27 -28.81
CA GLU A 207 11.72 -18.77 -28.58
C GLU A 207 12.48 -17.77 -27.71
N PHE A 208 12.99 -18.26 -26.58
CA PHE A 208 13.80 -17.49 -25.64
C PHE A 208 15.08 -18.24 -25.31
N GLU A 209 16.15 -17.50 -25.10
CA GLU A 209 17.39 -18.04 -24.54
C GLU A 209 17.34 -17.88 -23.02
N VAL A 210 17.08 -18.97 -22.30
CA VAL A 210 16.78 -18.99 -20.86
C VAL A 210 17.30 -20.26 -20.20
N ASP A 211 17.48 -20.18 -18.87
CA ASP A 211 17.76 -21.32 -17.99
C ASP A 211 16.48 -22.09 -17.61
N ASP A 212 16.61 -23.18 -16.85
CA ASP A 212 15.49 -24.04 -16.46
C ASP A 212 14.42 -23.30 -15.66
N TYR A 213 14.82 -22.43 -14.72
CA TYR A 213 13.87 -21.71 -13.89
C TYR A 213 13.07 -20.68 -14.70
N ASN A 214 13.75 -19.91 -15.55
CA ASN A 214 13.06 -18.95 -16.40
C ASN A 214 12.17 -19.64 -17.45
N GLU A 215 12.55 -20.82 -17.98
CA GLU A 215 11.67 -21.64 -18.81
C GLU A 215 10.40 -22.06 -18.05
N TYR A 216 10.58 -22.57 -16.83
CA TYR A 216 9.48 -22.96 -15.94
C TYR A 216 8.51 -21.79 -15.70
N PHE A 217 9.04 -20.62 -15.35
CA PHE A 217 8.25 -19.43 -15.09
C PHE A 217 7.52 -18.92 -16.33
N LEU A 218 8.17 -18.90 -17.49
CA LEU A 218 7.56 -18.54 -18.77
C LEU A 218 6.42 -19.49 -19.17
N ASN A 219 6.59 -20.79 -18.92
CA ASN A 219 5.54 -21.77 -19.16
C ASN A 219 4.32 -21.55 -18.26
N GLN A 220 4.52 -21.23 -16.97
CA GLN A 220 3.44 -20.87 -16.07
C GLN A 220 2.72 -19.58 -16.53
N LEU A 221 3.48 -18.54 -16.89
CA LEU A 221 2.89 -17.31 -17.46
C LEU A 221 2.06 -17.62 -18.71
N PHE A 222 2.55 -18.48 -19.61
CA PHE A 222 1.80 -18.87 -20.83
C PHE A 222 0.46 -19.51 -20.46
N GLU A 223 0.42 -20.44 -19.49
CA GLU A 223 -0.82 -21.07 -19.03
C GLU A 223 -1.85 -20.05 -18.55
N ILE A 224 -1.44 -19.20 -17.59
CA ILE A 224 -2.38 -18.29 -16.93
C ILE A 224 -2.83 -17.14 -17.83
N LEU A 225 -2.02 -16.74 -18.81
CA LEU A 225 -2.36 -15.67 -19.74
C LEU A 225 -3.23 -16.14 -20.93
N THR A 226 -3.22 -17.45 -21.26
CA THR A 226 -3.93 -17.95 -22.44
C THR A 226 -5.19 -18.75 -22.13
N GLU A 227 -5.35 -19.26 -20.90
CA GLU A 227 -6.44 -20.18 -20.58
C GLU A 227 -7.49 -19.62 -19.62
N TYR A 228 -7.27 -18.47 -19.00
CA TYR A 228 -8.13 -17.95 -17.94
C TYR A 228 -8.86 -16.65 -18.26
N GLY A 229 -8.90 -16.28 -19.54
CA GLY A 229 -9.58 -15.08 -20.05
C GLY A 229 -8.67 -13.84 -20.08
N PRO A 230 -9.22 -12.66 -20.32
CA PRO A 230 -8.41 -11.45 -20.43
C PRO A 230 -7.83 -11.05 -19.07
N ILE A 231 -6.51 -10.90 -19.03
CA ILE A 231 -5.75 -10.43 -17.87
C ILE A 231 -5.43 -8.95 -18.06
N HIS A 232 -5.62 -8.16 -17.00
CA HIS A 232 -5.45 -6.70 -17.01
C HIS A 232 -4.26 -6.22 -16.21
N GLU A 233 -3.72 -7.05 -15.32
CA GLU A 233 -2.51 -6.77 -14.56
C GLU A 233 -1.78 -8.08 -14.24
N VAL A 234 -0.45 -8.03 -14.33
CA VAL A 234 0.45 -9.08 -13.82
C VAL A 234 1.31 -8.46 -12.74
N TRP A 235 1.18 -8.97 -11.54
CA TRP A 235 1.83 -8.45 -10.34
C TRP A 235 3.03 -9.33 -9.97
N PHE A 236 4.23 -8.78 -10.07
CA PHE A 236 5.46 -9.43 -9.63
C PHE A 236 5.90 -8.88 -8.29
N ASP A 237 5.99 -9.74 -7.29
CA ASP A 237 6.61 -9.40 -6.02
C ASP A 237 8.11 -9.14 -6.19
N GLY A 238 8.63 -8.15 -5.46
CA GLY A 238 10.06 -7.84 -5.45
C GLY A 238 10.90 -8.84 -4.64
N ALA A 239 10.30 -9.85 -4.04
CA ALA A 239 10.98 -10.79 -3.17
C ALA A 239 12.05 -11.62 -3.91
N HIS A 240 13.23 -11.66 -3.31
CA HIS A 240 14.36 -12.50 -3.74
C HIS A 240 15.03 -13.09 -2.51
N PRO A 241 14.34 -14.00 -1.78
CA PRO A 241 14.70 -14.36 -0.40
C PRO A 241 16.03 -15.09 -0.29
N LYS A 242 16.39 -15.86 -1.33
CA LYS A 242 17.64 -16.62 -1.39
C LYS A 242 18.19 -16.61 -2.81
N THR A 243 19.39 -16.13 -2.96
CA THR A 243 20.12 -16.15 -4.24
C THR A 243 20.79 -17.51 -4.48
N LYS A 244 20.06 -18.62 -4.29
CA LYS A 244 20.59 -19.96 -4.55
C LYS A 244 21.12 -20.04 -5.97
N GLY A 245 22.38 -20.45 -6.12
CA GLY A 245 23.05 -20.60 -7.43
C GLY A 245 23.16 -19.31 -8.23
N GLY A 246 22.89 -18.12 -7.63
CA GLY A 246 22.90 -16.85 -8.35
C GLY A 246 21.75 -16.70 -9.36
N GLN A 247 20.57 -17.31 -9.09
CA GLN A 247 19.40 -17.22 -9.97
C GLN A 247 19.11 -15.77 -10.37
N LYS A 248 18.94 -15.57 -11.67
CA LYS A 248 18.51 -14.28 -12.24
C LYS A 248 17.13 -14.41 -12.84
N TYR A 249 16.28 -13.43 -12.58
CA TYR A 249 14.96 -13.33 -13.21
C TYR A 249 15.09 -12.69 -14.60
N ASN A 250 14.63 -13.36 -15.63
CA ASN A 250 14.67 -12.83 -17.00
C ASN A 250 13.41 -11.99 -17.30
N TYR A 251 13.30 -10.84 -16.64
CA TYR A 251 12.17 -9.93 -16.79
C TYR A 251 11.96 -9.48 -18.25
N GLU A 252 12.99 -9.40 -19.06
CA GLU A 252 12.87 -9.03 -20.48
C GLU A 252 12.03 -10.07 -21.24
N ALA A 253 12.36 -11.36 -21.07
CA ALA A 253 11.60 -12.44 -21.68
C ALA A 253 10.16 -12.51 -21.14
N TRP A 254 9.99 -12.33 -19.81
CA TRP A 254 8.68 -12.34 -19.18
C TRP A 254 7.79 -11.20 -19.68
N LYS A 255 8.32 -9.97 -19.71
CA LYS A 255 7.59 -8.79 -20.25
C LYS A 255 7.19 -8.98 -21.70
N LYS A 256 8.11 -9.49 -22.55
CA LYS A 256 7.82 -9.75 -23.96
C LYS A 256 6.66 -10.73 -24.14
N LEU A 257 6.64 -11.82 -23.34
CA LEU A 257 5.58 -12.81 -23.38
C LEU A 257 4.25 -12.20 -22.92
N ILE A 258 4.24 -11.47 -21.80
CA ILE A 258 3.04 -10.83 -21.24
C ILE A 258 2.46 -9.83 -22.23
N HIS A 259 3.25 -8.89 -22.74
CA HIS A 259 2.77 -7.87 -23.68
C HIS A 259 2.22 -8.48 -25.00
N THR A 260 2.71 -9.65 -25.39
CA THR A 260 2.19 -10.35 -26.58
C THR A 260 0.88 -11.07 -26.29
N LEU A 261 0.77 -11.78 -25.17
CA LEU A 261 -0.40 -12.61 -24.85
C LEU A 261 -1.52 -11.80 -24.13
N ALA A 262 -1.15 -10.80 -23.36
CA ALA A 262 -2.06 -9.91 -22.65
C ALA A 262 -1.75 -8.43 -22.96
N PRO A 263 -1.97 -7.95 -24.20
CA PRO A 263 -1.53 -6.63 -24.65
C PRO A 263 -2.23 -5.45 -23.95
N LYS A 264 -3.25 -5.72 -23.13
CA LYS A 264 -3.95 -4.72 -22.32
C LYS A 264 -3.49 -4.72 -20.85
N ALA A 265 -2.64 -5.65 -20.46
CA ALA A 265 -2.15 -5.74 -19.10
C ALA A 265 -1.08 -4.67 -18.82
N VAL A 266 -1.04 -4.20 -17.58
CA VAL A 266 0.10 -3.53 -16.98
C VAL A 266 0.89 -4.52 -16.13
N ILE A 267 2.17 -4.22 -15.89
CA ILE A 267 3.04 -5.08 -15.10
C ILE A 267 3.51 -4.30 -13.87
N PHE A 268 3.13 -4.78 -12.69
CA PHE A 268 3.62 -4.26 -11.42
C PHE A 268 5.07 -4.71 -11.18
N GLY A 269 5.89 -3.79 -10.68
CA GLY A 269 7.30 -4.06 -10.37
C GLY A 269 8.24 -4.01 -11.58
N GLN A 270 7.72 -3.77 -12.79
CA GLN A 270 8.52 -3.85 -14.02
C GLN A 270 8.19 -2.73 -15.04
N GLY A 271 8.23 -1.47 -14.60
CA GLY A 271 8.18 -0.31 -15.47
C GLY A 271 6.79 0.32 -15.63
N ASP A 272 5.68 -0.43 -15.58
CA ASP A 272 4.35 0.17 -15.76
C ASP A 272 3.78 0.73 -14.46
N VAL A 273 3.81 -0.09 -13.40
CA VAL A 273 3.25 0.19 -12.08
C VAL A 273 4.31 -0.06 -11.02
N ARG A 274 4.36 0.76 -10.00
CA ARG A 274 5.30 0.63 -8.89
C ARG A 274 4.61 0.56 -7.54
N TRP A 275 5.29 -0.04 -6.60
CA TRP A 275 4.95 -0.01 -5.20
C TRP A 275 5.15 1.38 -4.59
N CYS A 276 4.27 1.79 -3.67
CA CYS A 276 4.43 3.03 -2.89
C CYS A 276 5.55 2.99 -1.87
N GLY A 277 6.03 1.80 -1.50
CA GLY A 277 7.12 1.61 -0.55
C GLY A 277 6.69 1.23 0.86
N ASN A 278 5.41 0.97 1.10
CA ASN A 278 4.87 0.47 2.36
C ASN A 278 3.59 -0.34 2.13
N GLU A 279 3.23 -1.17 3.11
CA GLU A 279 2.00 -1.99 3.10
C GLU A 279 0.96 -1.48 4.12
N ALA A 280 1.14 -0.24 4.59
CA ALA A 280 0.26 0.37 5.58
C ALA A 280 -0.88 1.21 4.96
N GLY A 281 -0.95 1.28 3.64
CA GLY A 281 -1.94 2.09 2.93
C GLY A 281 -1.59 3.58 2.91
N VAL A 282 -0.31 3.94 2.85
CA VAL A 282 0.17 5.33 2.91
C VAL A 282 0.77 5.76 1.58
N THR A 283 0.27 6.86 1.01
CA THR A 283 0.90 7.58 -0.11
C THR A 283 1.88 8.62 0.41
N ARG A 284 2.80 9.03 -0.43
CA ARG A 284 3.60 10.23 -0.19
C ARG A 284 2.71 11.48 -0.21
N LYS A 285 3.13 12.50 0.50
CA LYS A 285 2.48 13.82 0.45
C LYS A 285 2.40 14.37 -0.98
N THR A 286 3.46 14.15 -1.75
CA THR A 286 3.58 14.52 -3.16
C THR A 286 3.90 13.28 -3.99
N GLU A 287 2.88 12.56 -4.42
CA GLU A 287 3.03 11.36 -5.21
C GLU A 287 3.04 11.69 -6.70
N TRP A 288 4.22 11.57 -7.33
CA TRP A 288 4.41 11.75 -8.76
C TRP A 288 4.42 10.41 -9.48
N ASN A 289 3.83 10.39 -10.66
CA ASN A 289 3.95 9.25 -11.57
C ASN A 289 5.02 9.51 -12.66
N VAL A 290 5.43 10.76 -12.85
CA VAL A 290 6.59 11.11 -13.68
C VAL A 290 7.85 11.10 -12.83
N LEU A 291 8.71 10.10 -13.07
CA LEU A 291 9.87 9.80 -12.22
C LEU A 291 11.20 9.82 -12.99
N PRO A 292 12.32 10.13 -12.30
CA PRO A 292 13.66 10.05 -12.85
C PRO A 292 14.23 8.62 -12.77
N PHE A 293 14.85 8.15 -13.85
CA PHE A 293 15.52 6.85 -13.91
C PHE A 293 16.97 6.98 -14.39
N ASN A 294 17.86 6.14 -13.83
CA ASN A 294 19.27 6.08 -14.20
C ASN A 294 19.51 5.22 -15.45
N ASN A 295 18.71 4.18 -15.64
CA ASN A 295 18.93 3.18 -16.67
C ASN A 295 17.77 3.08 -17.67
N LYS A 296 18.08 2.57 -18.87
CA LYS A 296 17.10 2.38 -19.92
C LYS A 296 16.04 1.32 -19.59
N ASP A 297 16.38 0.36 -18.73
CA ASP A 297 15.49 -0.74 -18.34
C ASP A 297 14.48 -0.31 -17.27
N LEU A 298 14.56 0.96 -16.80
CA LEU A 298 13.62 1.58 -15.85
C LEU A 298 13.50 0.81 -14.53
N THR A 299 14.62 0.26 -14.06
CA THR A 299 14.70 -0.52 -12.81
C THR A 299 15.26 0.28 -11.64
N GLU A 300 15.90 1.43 -11.91
CA GLU A 300 16.58 2.24 -10.91
C GLU A 300 16.12 3.69 -10.97
N ILE A 301 15.33 4.10 -9.95
CA ILE A 301 14.90 5.48 -9.78
C ILE A 301 16.08 6.32 -9.28
N THR A 302 16.42 7.39 -10.00
CA THR A 302 17.56 8.26 -9.69
C THR A 302 17.46 8.85 -8.30
N GLY A 303 18.51 8.62 -7.50
CA GLY A 303 18.65 9.21 -6.17
C GLY A 303 17.62 8.74 -5.13
N LEU A 304 16.88 7.67 -5.37
CA LEU A 304 16.01 7.08 -4.37
C LEU A 304 16.87 6.39 -3.31
N THR A 305 16.85 6.92 -2.08
CA THR A 305 17.62 6.40 -0.94
C THR A 305 16.79 5.60 0.03
N ASP A 306 15.52 5.95 0.18
CA ASP A 306 14.53 5.20 0.95
C ASP A 306 13.12 5.42 0.39
N TRP A 307 12.19 4.56 0.82
CA TRP A 307 10.81 4.58 0.38
C TRP A 307 9.95 5.61 1.13
N GLU A 308 10.45 6.16 2.23
CA GLU A 308 9.74 7.14 3.06
C GLU A 308 9.90 8.59 2.55
N GLU A 309 10.73 8.80 1.52
CA GLU A 309 10.93 10.13 0.97
C GLU A 309 9.63 10.76 0.45
N ASP A 310 9.32 11.96 0.91
CA ASP A 310 8.04 12.65 0.65
C ASP A 310 7.80 13.04 -0.81
N ASN A 311 8.85 13.15 -1.64
CA ASN A 311 8.74 13.67 -3.01
C ASN A 311 9.88 13.18 -3.90
N ILE A 312 9.69 12.02 -4.55
CA ILE A 312 10.69 11.40 -5.43
C ILE A 312 10.73 11.98 -6.84
N GLY A 313 9.73 12.76 -7.25
CA GLY A 313 9.67 13.44 -8.54
C GLY A 313 10.00 14.94 -8.48
N ARG A 314 10.64 15.45 -7.41
CA ARG A 314 11.00 16.87 -7.30
C ARG A 314 12.05 17.28 -8.32
N ARG A 315 12.08 18.56 -8.66
CA ARG A 315 12.88 19.12 -9.77
C ARG A 315 14.36 18.76 -9.70
N ASP A 316 14.99 18.89 -8.54
CA ASP A 316 16.42 18.60 -8.35
C ASP A 316 16.78 17.15 -8.70
N ARG A 317 15.89 16.19 -8.41
CA ARG A 317 16.08 14.79 -8.80
C ARG A 317 15.91 14.56 -10.30
N LEU A 318 15.03 15.31 -10.96
CA LEU A 318 14.85 15.22 -12.40
C LEU A 318 16.11 15.68 -13.17
N TYR A 319 16.89 16.61 -12.60
CA TYR A 319 18.11 17.11 -13.24
C TYR A 319 19.22 16.07 -13.37
N ASP A 320 19.25 15.09 -12.48
CA ASP A 320 20.26 14.03 -12.46
C ASP A 320 19.81 12.75 -13.20
N ALA A 321 18.61 12.77 -13.80
CA ALA A 321 18.06 11.64 -14.51
C ALA A 321 18.69 11.40 -15.88
N HIS A 322 18.76 10.15 -16.32
CA HIS A 322 19.03 9.80 -17.72
C HIS A 322 17.73 9.59 -18.52
N PHE A 323 16.66 9.20 -17.83
CA PHE A 323 15.34 8.99 -18.42
C PHE A 323 14.27 9.54 -17.48
N LEU A 324 13.24 10.14 -18.06
CA LEU A 324 11.99 10.47 -17.39
C LEU A 324 10.93 9.50 -17.89
N HIS A 325 10.20 8.87 -16.97
CA HIS A 325 9.24 7.83 -17.31
C HIS A 325 7.99 7.94 -16.46
N TYR A 326 6.84 7.64 -17.06
CA TYR A 326 5.57 7.56 -16.36
C TYR A 326 5.43 6.18 -15.71
N GLN A 327 5.49 6.11 -14.39
CA GLN A 327 5.30 4.88 -13.62
C GLN A 327 4.32 5.13 -12.48
N GLN A 328 3.07 4.68 -12.66
CA GLN A 328 2.03 4.96 -11.68
C GLN A 328 2.29 4.29 -10.35
N ALA A 329 1.92 4.99 -9.28
CA ALA A 329 1.98 4.47 -7.92
C ALA A 329 0.78 3.59 -7.62
N GLU A 330 1.04 2.50 -6.90
CA GLU A 330 0.02 1.63 -6.35
C GLU A 330 0.25 1.44 -4.86
N VAL A 331 -0.80 1.71 -4.08
CA VAL A 331 -0.82 1.60 -2.62
C VAL A 331 -1.52 0.34 -2.25
N ASP A 332 -0.88 -0.49 -1.46
CA ASP A 332 -1.45 -1.72 -0.94
C ASP A 332 -1.54 -1.74 0.58
N THR A 333 -2.49 -2.48 1.07
CA THR A 333 -2.62 -2.86 2.47
C THR A 333 -3.63 -3.99 2.61
N SER A 334 -3.64 -4.66 3.77
CA SER A 334 -4.62 -5.70 4.05
C SER A 334 -5.76 -5.19 4.93
N ILE A 335 -6.97 -5.71 4.72
CA ILE A 335 -8.13 -5.48 5.60
C ILE A 335 -7.91 -6.12 6.98
N ARG A 336 -7.02 -7.11 7.07
CA ARG A 336 -6.65 -7.83 8.29
C ARG A 336 -5.18 -7.64 8.62
N GLU A 337 -4.76 -7.95 9.84
CA GLU A 337 -3.35 -8.10 10.15
C GLU A 337 -2.75 -9.26 9.35
N GLY A 338 -1.67 -9.00 8.62
CA GLY A 338 -1.05 -9.95 7.71
C GLY A 338 -1.82 -10.10 6.38
N TRP A 339 -1.25 -10.89 5.47
CA TRP A 339 -1.79 -11.08 4.12
C TRP A 339 -2.78 -12.24 4.04
N PHE A 340 -2.58 -13.29 4.85
CA PHE A 340 -3.44 -14.47 4.85
C PHE A 340 -4.44 -14.43 6.01
N TYR A 341 -5.61 -15.01 5.77
CA TYR A 341 -6.61 -15.21 6.83
C TYR A 341 -6.08 -16.16 7.90
N ARG A 342 -6.28 -15.78 9.16
CA ARG A 342 -6.08 -16.65 10.32
C ARG A 342 -7.39 -16.75 11.07
N ASP A 343 -7.71 -17.96 11.53
CA ASP A 343 -8.90 -18.24 12.34
C ASP A 343 -8.68 -18.02 13.85
N ASP A 344 -7.56 -17.37 14.22
CA ASP A 344 -7.40 -16.88 15.57
C ASP A 344 -8.33 -15.68 15.81
N VAL A 345 -8.98 -15.64 16.97
CA VAL A 345 -9.94 -14.60 17.34
C VAL A 345 -9.30 -13.21 17.47
N TYR A 346 -8.01 -13.11 17.34
CA TYR A 346 -7.20 -11.92 17.60
C TYR A 346 -6.73 -11.21 16.34
N GLN A 347 -6.88 -11.81 15.17
CA GLN A 347 -6.55 -11.14 13.91
C GLN A 347 -7.48 -9.94 13.72
N LYS A 348 -6.95 -8.74 13.92
CA LYS A 348 -7.71 -7.48 13.83
C LYS A 348 -8.18 -7.23 12.40
N VAL A 349 -9.36 -6.63 12.27
CA VAL A 349 -9.96 -6.20 10.99
C VAL A 349 -10.04 -4.68 11.00
N ARG A 350 -9.61 -4.03 9.92
CA ARG A 350 -9.76 -2.59 9.74
C ARG A 350 -11.22 -2.19 9.75
N SER A 351 -11.51 -1.02 10.31
CA SER A 351 -12.85 -0.46 10.23
C SER A 351 -13.14 0.11 8.84
N ALA A 352 -14.42 0.27 8.51
CA ALA A 352 -14.82 0.96 7.28
C ALA A 352 -14.37 2.43 7.26
N ASP A 353 -14.18 3.07 8.42
CA ASP A 353 -13.62 4.43 8.52
C ASP A 353 -12.17 4.45 8.06
N ASP A 354 -11.39 3.47 8.50
CA ASP A 354 -9.98 3.35 8.14
C ASP A 354 -9.81 3.06 6.63
N VAL A 355 -10.55 2.08 6.09
CA VAL A 355 -10.52 1.75 4.66
C VAL A 355 -10.97 2.94 3.79
N PHE A 356 -12.01 3.66 4.19
CA PHE A 356 -12.48 4.84 3.47
C PHE A 356 -11.45 5.99 3.53
N ASP A 357 -10.80 6.21 4.67
CA ASP A 357 -9.72 7.20 4.80
C ASP A 357 -8.53 6.87 3.89
N ILE A 358 -8.11 5.59 3.86
CA ILE A 358 -7.06 5.13 2.94
C ILE A 358 -7.48 5.34 1.49
N TYR A 359 -8.72 5.01 1.12
CA TYR A 359 -9.25 5.26 -0.23
C TYR A 359 -9.13 6.75 -0.62
N GLU A 360 -9.58 7.67 0.24
CA GLU A 360 -9.48 9.11 -0.05
C GLU A 360 -8.03 9.60 -0.15
N ARG A 361 -7.11 9.05 0.65
CA ARG A 361 -5.70 9.45 0.64
C ARG A 361 -4.93 8.85 -0.53
N SER A 362 -5.18 7.61 -0.89
CA SER A 362 -4.47 6.92 -1.96
C SER A 362 -5.01 7.30 -3.35
N VAL A 363 -6.30 7.09 -3.61
CA VAL A 363 -6.94 7.47 -4.88
C VAL A 363 -6.91 9.00 -5.05
N GLY A 364 -7.18 9.73 -3.97
CA GLY A 364 -7.06 11.19 -3.94
C GLY A 364 -5.63 11.71 -3.78
N GLY A 365 -4.65 10.83 -3.75
CA GLY A 365 -3.21 11.12 -3.67
C GLY A 365 -2.45 10.75 -4.95
N ASN A 366 -3.12 10.64 -6.08
CA ASN A 366 -2.51 10.34 -7.38
C ASN A 366 -2.00 8.89 -7.51
N SER A 367 -2.68 7.92 -6.88
CA SER A 367 -2.33 6.48 -6.96
C SER A 367 -3.57 5.60 -7.11
N THR A 368 -3.39 4.32 -7.40
CA THR A 368 -4.41 3.30 -7.24
C THR A 368 -4.36 2.73 -5.82
N PHE A 369 -5.46 2.17 -5.33
CA PHE A 369 -5.55 1.53 -4.04
C PHE A 369 -5.89 0.05 -4.17
N ILE A 370 -5.00 -0.81 -3.68
CA ILE A 370 -5.22 -2.25 -3.55
C ILE A 370 -5.51 -2.59 -2.09
N LEU A 371 -6.67 -3.18 -1.83
CA LEU A 371 -7.04 -3.72 -0.53
C LEU A 371 -7.05 -5.24 -0.59
N ASN A 372 -6.19 -5.88 0.19
CA ASN A 372 -6.20 -7.32 0.35
C ASN A 372 -7.37 -7.76 1.24
N VAL A 373 -8.12 -8.75 0.77
CA VAL A 373 -9.22 -9.38 1.48
C VAL A 373 -9.02 -10.89 1.43
N PRO A 374 -8.42 -11.51 2.46
CA PRO A 374 -8.07 -12.92 2.43
C PRO A 374 -9.28 -13.81 2.73
N PRO A 375 -9.58 -14.82 1.89
CA PRO A 375 -10.60 -15.81 2.19
C PRO A 375 -10.21 -16.72 3.36
N ASN A 376 -11.22 -17.14 4.11
CA ASN A 376 -11.08 -18.09 5.20
C ASN A 376 -10.92 -19.55 4.69
N ARG A 377 -10.76 -20.51 5.60
CA ARG A 377 -10.59 -21.94 5.28
C ARG A 377 -11.82 -22.58 4.60
N GLU A 378 -12.98 -21.90 4.63
CA GLU A 378 -14.18 -22.31 3.91
C GLU A 378 -14.22 -21.76 2.47
N GLY A 379 -13.18 -21.05 2.03
CA GLY A 379 -13.13 -20.43 0.71
C GLY A 379 -14.10 -19.26 0.53
N LYS A 380 -14.39 -18.52 1.62
CA LYS A 380 -15.29 -17.36 1.67
C LYS A 380 -14.62 -16.18 2.37
N PHE A 381 -14.99 -14.98 2.04
CA PHE A 381 -14.69 -13.85 2.92
C PHE A 381 -15.51 -13.98 4.20
N SER A 382 -14.94 -13.61 5.34
CA SER A 382 -15.65 -13.61 6.60
C SER A 382 -16.80 -12.57 6.61
N ASP A 383 -17.83 -12.83 7.41
CA ASP A 383 -18.95 -11.88 7.54
C ASP A 383 -18.49 -10.48 7.97
N GLN A 384 -17.44 -10.42 8.79
CA GLN A 384 -16.88 -9.16 9.24
C GLN A 384 -16.20 -8.39 8.10
N ASP A 385 -15.45 -9.05 7.23
CA ASP A 385 -14.82 -8.45 6.05
C ASP A 385 -15.89 -7.97 5.07
N VAL A 386 -16.91 -8.79 4.82
CA VAL A 386 -18.05 -8.45 3.96
C VAL A 386 -18.77 -7.20 4.47
N LYS A 387 -18.99 -7.10 5.79
CA LYS A 387 -19.61 -5.92 6.41
C LYS A 387 -18.77 -4.66 6.22
N VAL A 388 -17.47 -4.74 6.42
CA VAL A 388 -16.55 -3.59 6.21
C VAL A 388 -16.53 -3.17 4.75
N LEU A 389 -16.47 -4.11 3.82
CA LEU A 389 -16.51 -3.84 2.38
C LEU A 389 -17.81 -3.14 1.97
N ALA A 390 -18.95 -3.67 2.40
CA ALA A 390 -20.28 -3.10 2.09
C ALA A 390 -20.42 -1.67 2.63
N GLU A 391 -20.00 -1.43 3.87
CA GLU A 391 -20.06 -0.09 4.47
C GLU A 391 -19.09 0.89 3.80
N THR A 392 -17.89 0.45 3.42
CA THR A 392 -16.93 1.25 2.65
C THR A 392 -17.51 1.66 1.30
N GLY A 393 -18.06 0.70 0.55
CA GLY A 393 -18.70 0.97 -0.74
C GLY A 393 -19.89 1.92 -0.64
N LYS A 394 -20.72 1.77 0.41
CA LYS A 394 -21.81 2.69 0.71
C LYS A 394 -21.28 4.11 0.91
N ARG A 395 -20.22 4.31 1.68
CA ARG A 395 -19.62 5.63 1.93
C ARG A 395 -19.07 6.27 0.67
N ILE A 396 -18.32 5.50 -0.15
CA ILE A 396 -17.81 5.97 -1.44
C ILE A 396 -18.98 6.43 -2.32
N LYS A 397 -20.01 5.61 -2.45
CA LYS A 397 -21.20 5.93 -3.26
C LYS A 397 -21.95 7.14 -2.73
N GLU A 398 -22.24 7.21 -1.44
CA GLU A 398 -22.96 8.34 -0.82
C GLU A 398 -22.20 9.66 -0.99
N THR A 399 -20.86 9.62 -0.94
CA THR A 399 -20.02 10.82 -1.05
C THR A 399 -19.84 11.26 -2.50
N TYR A 400 -19.49 10.33 -3.40
CA TYR A 400 -18.98 10.67 -4.73
C TYR A 400 -19.94 10.40 -5.90
N SER A 401 -21.16 9.89 -5.66
CA SER A 401 -22.10 9.62 -6.77
C SER A 401 -22.77 10.85 -7.36
N LYS A 402 -22.82 11.97 -6.62
CA LYS A 402 -23.51 13.18 -7.05
C LYS A 402 -22.57 14.38 -6.99
N ASP A 403 -22.08 14.81 -8.13
CA ASP A 403 -21.33 16.06 -8.24
C ASP A 403 -22.28 17.27 -8.05
N LEU A 404 -21.95 18.11 -7.06
CA LEU A 404 -22.72 19.31 -6.73
C LEU A 404 -22.44 20.47 -7.70
N LEU A 405 -21.41 20.36 -8.56
CA LEU A 405 -21.14 21.29 -9.66
C LEU A 405 -21.86 20.92 -10.96
N GLN A 406 -22.71 19.89 -10.96
CA GLN A 406 -23.43 19.49 -12.16
C GLN A 406 -24.26 20.67 -12.72
N GLY A 407 -23.99 21.05 -13.98
CA GLY A 407 -24.64 22.18 -14.65
C GLY A 407 -24.16 23.55 -14.18
N ALA A 408 -23.02 23.64 -13.48
CA ALA A 408 -22.35 24.90 -13.14
C ALA A 408 -21.90 25.66 -14.40
N LYS A 409 -21.68 26.98 -14.23
CA LYS A 409 -21.03 27.82 -15.24
C LYS A 409 -19.50 27.63 -15.13
N GLY A 410 -18.82 27.51 -16.27
CA GLY A 410 -17.39 27.31 -16.37
C GLY A 410 -17.04 26.68 -17.71
N SER A 411 -15.79 26.23 -17.85
CA SER A 411 -15.41 25.44 -19.02
C SER A 411 -16.17 24.11 -19.01
N LYS A 412 -16.81 23.76 -20.13
CA LYS A 412 -17.55 22.49 -20.26
C LYS A 412 -16.63 21.28 -20.13
N GLN A 413 -15.42 21.39 -20.62
CA GLN A 413 -14.42 20.33 -20.65
C GLN A 413 -13.93 19.89 -19.26
N VAL A 414 -14.07 20.76 -18.24
CA VAL A 414 -13.72 20.40 -16.85
C VAL A 414 -14.92 19.94 -16.03
N LEU A 415 -16.15 20.01 -16.59
CA LEU A 415 -17.40 19.70 -15.93
C LEU A 415 -18.13 18.49 -16.57
N ASP A 416 -17.51 17.83 -17.56
CA ASP A 416 -18.10 16.72 -18.31
C ASP A 416 -17.70 15.34 -17.78
N HIS A 417 -16.85 15.30 -16.74
CA HIS A 417 -16.31 14.08 -16.15
C HIS A 417 -15.53 13.16 -17.11
N ASN A 418 -14.96 13.76 -18.16
CA ASN A 418 -14.18 13.03 -19.15
C ASN A 418 -12.70 13.38 -18.99
N ASP A 419 -11.88 12.45 -18.57
CA ASP A 419 -10.45 12.62 -18.28
C ASP A 419 -9.57 12.84 -19.51
N ILE A 420 -10.14 12.79 -20.74
CA ILE A 420 -9.44 13.11 -21.99
C ILE A 420 -9.77 14.49 -22.54
N THR A 421 -10.85 15.13 -22.09
CA THR A 421 -11.15 16.54 -22.39
C THR A 421 -10.50 17.45 -21.36
N TYR A 422 -10.17 18.67 -21.71
CA TYR A 422 -9.50 19.58 -20.77
C TYR A 422 -9.67 21.06 -21.14
N SER A 423 -9.36 21.90 -20.17
CA SER A 423 -9.14 23.32 -20.37
C SER A 423 -7.71 23.69 -20.00
N LEU A 424 -7.03 24.41 -20.89
CA LEU A 424 -5.79 25.10 -20.53
C LEU A 424 -6.12 26.27 -19.62
N LEU A 425 -5.36 26.39 -18.53
CA LEU A 425 -5.57 27.48 -17.58
C LEU A 425 -5.01 28.80 -18.12
N SER A 426 -5.82 29.83 -18.05
CA SER A 426 -5.37 31.22 -18.25
C SER A 426 -5.01 31.83 -16.89
N ASN A 427 -3.84 32.44 -16.79
CA ASN A 427 -3.32 33.02 -15.54
C ASN A 427 -3.32 32.02 -14.36
N ASN A 428 -3.10 30.73 -14.64
CA ASN A 428 -3.05 29.67 -13.65
C ASN A 428 -4.29 29.59 -12.74
N GLN A 429 -5.46 29.93 -13.29
CA GLN A 429 -6.72 29.92 -12.54
C GLN A 429 -7.86 29.27 -13.33
N LEU A 430 -8.76 28.63 -12.60
CA LEU A 430 -10.02 28.12 -13.11
C LEU A 430 -11.13 28.50 -12.13
N ILE A 431 -12.22 29.11 -12.64
CA ILE A 431 -13.37 29.48 -11.83
C ILE A 431 -14.61 28.74 -12.35
N VAL A 432 -15.35 28.14 -11.41
CA VAL A 432 -16.66 27.52 -11.67
C VAL A 432 -17.71 28.16 -10.75
N GLU A 433 -18.93 28.31 -11.26
CA GLU A 433 -20.04 28.89 -10.50
C GLU A 433 -21.29 28.01 -10.59
N SER A 434 -21.73 27.49 -9.44
CA SER A 434 -22.97 26.70 -9.33
C SER A 434 -24.21 27.58 -9.48
N LYS A 435 -25.33 26.99 -9.95
CA LYS A 435 -26.60 27.71 -10.12
C LYS A 435 -27.15 28.21 -8.79
N LEU A 436 -27.02 27.43 -7.74
CA LEU A 436 -27.48 27.70 -6.38
C LEU A 436 -26.29 27.55 -5.41
N PRO A 437 -26.37 28.13 -4.20
CA PRO A 437 -25.39 27.83 -3.17
C PRO A 437 -25.31 26.32 -2.90
N ILE A 438 -24.11 25.79 -2.84
CA ILE A 438 -23.81 24.40 -2.52
C ILE A 438 -23.00 24.31 -1.24
N THR A 439 -23.30 23.31 -0.42
CA THR A 439 -22.53 22.99 0.79
C THR A 439 -21.61 21.83 0.47
N ILE A 440 -20.29 22.01 0.66
CA ILE A 440 -19.25 21.09 0.26
C ILE A 440 -18.18 20.95 1.32
N ASN A 441 -17.51 19.81 1.35
CA ASN A 441 -16.29 19.55 2.14
C ASN A 441 -15.31 18.61 1.42
N ARG A 442 -15.57 18.32 0.13
CA ARG A 442 -14.68 17.59 -0.78
C ARG A 442 -14.62 18.26 -2.14
N ILE A 443 -13.43 18.40 -2.69
CA ILE A 443 -13.20 18.75 -4.09
C ILE A 443 -12.30 17.69 -4.71
N VAL A 444 -12.66 17.26 -5.91
CA VAL A 444 -11.87 16.36 -6.74
C VAL A 444 -11.34 17.14 -7.93
N LEU A 445 -10.02 17.04 -8.17
CA LEU A 445 -9.31 17.66 -9.27
C LEU A 445 -8.61 16.60 -10.09
N GLN A 446 -8.52 16.78 -11.42
CA GLN A 446 -7.75 15.94 -12.33
C GLN A 446 -7.02 16.80 -13.36
N GLU A 447 -5.76 16.46 -13.63
CA GLU A 447 -5.02 16.94 -14.80
C GLU A 447 -5.30 16.08 -16.02
N ALA A 448 -5.13 16.62 -17.21
CA ALA A 448 -5.23 15.89 -18.47
C ALA A 448 -3.95 15.07 -18.73
N VAL A 449 -3.65 14.12 -17.82
CA VAL A 449 -2.37 13.38 -17.83
C VAL A 449 -2.13 12.60 -19.12
N SER A 450 -3.20 12.14 -19.79
CA SER A 450 -3.13 11.37 -21.03
C SER A 450 -2.55 12.15 -22.22
N THR A 451 -2.57 13.48 -22.17
CA THR A 451 -2.14 14.36 -23.27
C THR A 451 -1.11 15.39 -22.85
N HIS A 452 -1.12 15.80 -21.58
CA HIS A 452 -0.29 16.88 -21.05
C HIS A 452 0.63 16.45 -19.91
N GLY A 453 0.57 15.20 -19.44
CA GLY A 453 1.36 14.74 -18.30
C GLY A 453 0.96 15.42 -16.98
N GLU A 454 1.81 15.31 -15.97
CA GLU A 454 1.62 15.91 -14.66
C GLU A 454 2.38 17.23 -14.58
N ARG A 455 1.70 18.34 -14.38
CA ARG A 455 2.29 19.69 -14.44
C ARG A 455 2.14 20.50 -13.16
N VAL A 456 1.10 20.27 -12.38
CA VAL A 456 0.86 21.02 -11.14
C VAL A 456 1.81 20.54 -10.05
N GLU A 457 2.61 21.44 -9.49
CA GLU A 457 3.49 21.16 -8.35
C GLU A 457 2.87 21.57 -7.01
N SER A 458 2.08 22.67 -7.02
CA SER A 458 1.28 23.09 -5.87
C SER A 458 0.07 23.90 -6.31
N HIS A 459 -1.01 23.77 -5.56
CA HIS A 459 -2.27 24.45 -5.85
C HIS A 459 -3.04 24.79 -4.58
N ALA A 460 -3.99 25.71 -4.73
CA ALA A 460 -4.95 26.06 -3.71
C ALA A 460 -6.35 26.19 -4.30
N VAL A 461 -7.36 25.96 -3.49
CA VAL A 461 -8.78 26.14 -3.84
C VAL A 461 -9.40 27.15 -2.90
N ASP A 462 -10.08 28.13 -3.52
CA ASP A 462 -10.82 29.16 -2.81
C ASP A 462 -12.33 29.00 -3.03
N ALA A 463 -13.11 29.36 -2.01
CA ALA A 463 -14.55 29.54 -2.09
C ALA A 463 -14.92 31.02 -1.95
N TRP A 464 -15.97 31.47 -2.68
CA TRP A 464 -16.51 32.82 -2.53
C TRP A 464 -17.47 32.90 -1.34
N ILE A 465 -17.01 33.52 -0.24
CA ILE A 465 -17.73 33.57 1.03
C ILE A 465 -17.74 35.01 1.54
N GLY A 466 -18.94 35.55 1.81
CA GLY A 466 -19.08 36.90 2.37
C GLY A 466 -18.51 37.98 1.43
N GLY A 467 -18.69 37.84 0.12
CA GLY A 467 -18.25 38.85 -0.87
C GLY A 467 -16.76 38.83 -1.21
N LYS A 468 -16.01 37.82 -0.76
CA LYS A 468 -14.57 37.69 -1.03
C LYS A 468 -14.13 36.22 -1.21
N TRP A 469 -13.00 36.03 -1.89
CA TRP A 469 -12.35 34.74 -1.99
C TRP A 469 -11.70 34.38 -0.65
N LYS A 470 -11.97 33.18 -0.18
CA LYS A 470 -11.29 32.57 0.99
C LYS A 470 -10.71 31.24 0.58
N GLU A 471 -9.44 31.02 0.88
CA GLU A 471 -8.81 29.73 0.69
C GLU A 471 -9.45 28.69 1.64
N ILE A 472 -9.86 27.57 1.08
CA ILE A 472 -10.50 26.46 1.80
C ILE A 472 -9.64 25.21 1.83
N ALA A 473 -8.74 25.04 0.86
CA ALA A 473 -7.78 23.95 0.82
C ALA A 473 -6.56 24.31 -0.03
N ALA A 474 -5.42 23.73 0.29
CA ALA A 474 -4.20 23.77 -0.51
C ALA A 474 -3.51 22.39 -0.47
N ALA A 475 -2.81 22.05 -1.55
CA ALA A 475 -2.05 20.80 -1.65
C ALA A 475 -0.90 20.93 -2.67
N THR A 476 -0.11 19.87 -2.79
CA THR A 476 0.99 19.74 -3.74
C THR A 476 0.47 19.43 -5.15
N ASN A 477 0.98 18.40 -5.83
CA ASN A 477 0.58 18.03 -7.18
C ASN A 477 -0.90 17.60 -7.27
N ILE A 478 -1.46 17.59 -8.48
CA ILE A 478 -2.80 17.03 -8.77
C ILE A 478 -2.66 15.65 -9.40
N GLY A 479 -2.00 15.56 -10.56
CA GLY A 479 -1.87 14.32 -11.32
C GLY A 479 -3.19 13.78 -11.85
N TYR A 480 -3.30 12.43 -11.91
CA TYR A 480 -4.54 11.80 -12.38
C TYR A 480 -5.74 12.14 -11.50
N LYS A 481 -5.58 12.13 -10.16
CA LYS A 481 -6.67 12.50 -9.23
C LYS A 481 -6.15 13.04 -7.91
N ARG A 482 -6.72 14.18 -7.50
CA ARG A 482 -6.52 14.77 -6.17
C ARG A 482 -7.87 14.98 -5.49
N ILE A 483 -8.04 14.41 -4.28
CA ILE A 483 -9.18 14.66 -3.40
C ILE A 483 -8.73 15.62 -2.30
N LEU A 484 -9.34 16.80 -2.26
CA LEU A 484 -9.14 17.78 -1.20
C LEU A 484 -10.23 17.64 -0.15
N ARG A 485 -9.83 17.57 1.13
CA ARG A 485 -10.71 17.46 2.30
C ARG A 485 -10.58 18.74 3.12
N PHE A 486 -11.70 19.34 3.49
CA PHE A 486 -11.73 20.59 4.25
C PHE A 486 -12.98 20.70 5.09
N SER A 487 -13.04 21.69 6.01
CA SER A 487 -14.24 21.97 6.80
C SER A 487 -15.38 22.42 5.89
N GLU A 488 -16.61 22.04 6.27
CA GLU A 488 -17.82 22.39 5.53
C GLU A 488 -17.90 23.88 5.20
N VAL A 489 -18.17 24.19 3.94
CA VAL A 489 -18.41 25.56 3.46
C VAL A 489 -19.60 25.60 2.52
N THR A 490 -20.37 26.69 2.57
CA THR A 490 -21.45 26.98 1.61
C THR A 490 -20.99 28.10 0.68
N THR A 491 -21.03 27.84 -0.63
CA THR A 491 -20.59 28.79 -1.64
C THR A 491 -21.33 28.60 -2.98
N ARG A 492 -21.24 29.59 -3.84
CA ARG A 492 -21.66 29.48 -5.26
C ARG A 492 -20.49 29.45 -6.23
N LYS A 493 -19.29 29.95 -5.80
CA LYS A 493 -18.14 30.04 -6.68
C LYS A 493 -16.94 29.40 -6.06
N ILE A 494 -16.25 28.58 -6.85
CA ILE A 494 -15.03 27.91 -6.50
C ILE A 494 -13.94 28.36 -7.48
N ARG A 495 -12.75 28.62 -6.98
CA ARG A 495 -11.58 28.98 -7.78
C ARG A 495 -10.44 28.02 -7.47
N LEU A 496 -9.93 27.32 -8.48
CA LEU A 496 -8.63 26.67 -8.44
C LEU A 496 -7.55 27.71 -8.80
N ARG A 497 -6.48 27.77 -8.03
CA ARG A 497 -5.24 28.50 -8.31
C ARG A 497 -4.08 27.52 -8.35
N VAL A 498 -3.34 27.51 -9.43
CA VAL A 498 -2.05 26.81 -9.51
C VAL A 498 -0.98 27.77 -9.03
N LEU A 499 -0.21 27.37 -8.04
CA LEU A 499 0.80 28.19 -7.37
C LEU A 499 2.19 27.94 -7.94
N GLN A 500 2.46 26.68 -8.34
CA GLN A 500 3.69 26.25 -9.02
C GLN A 500 3.36 25.19 -10.06
N ASP A 501 4.01 25.27 -11.22
CA ASP A 501 3.79 24.35 -12.33
C ASP A 501 5.09 24.06 -13.11
N ARG A 502 5.00 23.03 -13.99
CA ARG A 502 6.05 22.59 -14.92
C ARG A 502 5.77 23.05 -16.37
N GLY A 503 4.81 23.92 -16.57
CA GLY A 503 4.39 24.42 -17.89
C GLY A 503 2.89 24.63 -17.97
N SER A 504 2.36 24.94 -19.14
CA SER A 504 0.94 25.26 -19.33
C SER A 504 0.04 24.16 -18.76
N VAL A 505 -0.71 24.46 -17.70
CA VAL A 505 -1.53 23.49 -16.98
C VAL A 505 -2.83 23.19 -17.72
N ALA A 506 -3.14 21.92 -17.88
CA ALA A 506 -4.37 21.40 -18.47
C ALA A 506 -5.18 20.64 -17.43
N ILE A 507 -6.33 21.17 -17.03
CA ILE A 507 -7.25 20.52 -16.08
C ILE A 507 -8.34 19.80 -16.86
N SER A 508 -8.52 18.50 -16.57
CA SER A 508 -9.56 17.67 -17.18
C SER A 508 -10.83 17.62 -16.33
N SER A 509 -10.73 17.75 -14.99
CA SER A 509 -11.92 17.70 -14.16
C SER A 509 -11.80 18.55 -12.90
N ILE A 510 -12.92 19.19 -12.53
CA ILE A 510 -13.21 19.72 -11.20
C ILE A 510 -14.61 19.32 -10.78
N ALA A 511 -14.74 18.66 -9.63
CA ALA A 511 -16.00 18.24 -9.07
C ALA A 511 -16.07 18.53 -7.57
N ALA A 512 -17.25 18.77 -7.03
CA ALA A 512 -17.43 19.09 -5.63
C ALA A 512 -18.47 18.18 -4.98
N TYR A 513 -18.16 17.72 -3.78
CA TYR A 513 -18.95 16.73 -3.07
C TYR A 513 -19.15 17.08 -1.60
N TYR A 514 -20.08 16.40 -0.97
CA TYR A 514 -20.33 16.50 0.45
C TYR A 514 -20.24 15.13 1.11
N TYR A 515 -19.26 14.98 1.98
CA TYR A 515 -19.13 13.84 2.87
C TYR A 515 -19.91 14.13 4.15
N LYS A 516 -20.94 13.33 4.46
CA LYS A 516 -21.67 13.42 5.72
C LYS A 516 -20.73 13.05 6.85
N MET A 517 -20.41 14.03 7.71
CA MET A 517 -19.54 13.79 8.85
C MET A 517 -20.08 12.66 9.71
N ARG A 518 -19.21 11.76 10.11
CA ARG A 518 -19.46 10.65 11.01
C ARG A 518 -18.72 10.87 12.32
N PRO A 519 -19.10 10.18 13.40
CA PRO A 519 -18.34 10.20 14.63
C PRO A 519 -16.89 9.83 14.36
N PRO A 520 -15.90 10.50 15.01
CA PRO A 520 -14.50 10.20 14.79
C PRO A 520 -14.14 8.81 15.33
N GLN A 521 -13.10 8.20 14.76
CA GLN A 521 -12.43 7.07 15.37
C GLN A 521 -11.73 7.50 16.66
N LEU A 522 -11.65 6.59 17.61
CA LEU A 522 -11.01 6.84 18.89
C LEU A 522 -9.69 6.07 19.01
N THR A 523 -8.81 6.58 19.87
CA THR A 523 -7.62 5.90 20.35
C THR A 523 -7.73 5.77 21.86
N ILE A 524 -7.47 4.60 22.41
CA ILE A 524 -7.44 4.31 23.84
C ILE A 524 -5.98 4.07 24.21
N LEU A 525 -5.45 4.83 25.13
CA LEU A 525 -4.06 4.76 25.57
C LEU A 525 -4.01 4.62 27.10
N GLN A 526 -3.11 3.78 27.59
CA GLN A 526 -2.79 3.65 29.00
C GLN A 526 -1.40 4.19 29.25
N ASP A 527 -1.25 5.08 30.22
CA ASP A 527 0.07 5.58 30.62
C ASP A 527 0.79 4.63 31.59
N LYS A 528 2.05 4.94 31.88
CA LYS A 528 2.89 4.14 32.80
C LYS A 528 2.28 3.94 34.19
N THR A 529 1.39 4.82 34.63
CA THR A 529 0.75 4.76 35.94
C THR A 529 -0.54 3.94 35.95
N GLY A 530 -1.00 3.46 34.79
CA GLY A 530 -2.26 2.75 34.63
C GLY A 530 -3.45 3.66 34.32
N LYS A 531 -3.21 4.96 34.07
CA LYS A 531 -4.25 5.93 33.71
C LYS A 531 -4.61 5.82 32.25
N VAL A 532 -5.89 5.66 31.95
CA VAL A 532 -6.41 5.48 30.61
C VAL A 532 -6.97 6.79 30.07
N SER A 533 -6.52 7.17 28.87
CA SER A 533 -7.09 8.27 28.09
C SER A 533 -7.78 7.76 26.84
N ILE A 534 -8.85 8.43 26.43
CA ILE A 534 -9.60 8.15 25.21
C ILE A 534 -9.65 9.45 24.41
N ASP A 535 -9.02 9.45 23.25
CA ASP A 535 -8.89 10.62 22.38
C ASP A 535 -9.37 10.32 20.98
N GLU A 536 -9.66 11.37 20.20
CA GLU A 536 -9.88 11.26 18.77
C GLU A 536 -8.60 10.73 18.08
N LYS A 537 -8.72 9.69 17.27
CA LYS A 537 -7.61 9.16 16.46
C LYS A 537 -7.14 10.23 15.48
N LYS A 538 -5.93 10.72 15.67
CA LYS A 538 -5.33 11.66 14.73
C LYS A 538 -5.03 10.93 13.43
N GLN A 539 -5.58 11.41 12.33
CA GLN A 539 -5.24 10.89 11.00
C GLN A 539 -3.77 11.23 10.67
N PRO A 540 -3.00 10.33 10.05
CA PRO A 540 -1.58 10.55 9.73
C PRO A 540 -1.33 11.79 8.87
N PHE A 541 -2.34 12.19 8.06
CA PHE A 541 -2.31 13.37 7.21
C PHE A 541 -3.56 14.20 7.42
N ASP A 542 -3.54 15.06 8.42
CA ASP A 542 -4.55 16.09 8.53
C ASP A 542 -4.18 17.28 7.62
N TRP A 543 -4.79 17.35 6.45
CA TRP A 543 -4.64 18.44 5.49
C TRP A 543 -5.05 19.81 6.08
N LYS A 544 -5.76 19.81 7.21
CA LYS A 544 -6.24 21.04 7.88
C LYS A 544 -5.16 21.81 8.61
N ASN A 545 -4.02 21.20 8.98
CA ASN A 545 -3.14 21.73 10.01
C ASN A 545 -1.70 21.99 9.60
N GLN A 546 -1.40 22.23 8.32
CA GLN A 546 -0.02 22.60 8.01
C GLN A 546 0.39 24.00 8.46
N ASP A 547 -0.53 24.95 8.75
CA ASP A 547 -0.15 26.32 9.12
C ASP A 547 -1.16 27.13 9.95
N LYS A 548 -2.09 26.54 10.66
CA LYS A 548 -2.96 27.33 11.58
C LYS A 548 -2.95 26.78 12.99
N LYS A 549 -2.06 27.31 13.81
CA LYS A 549 -2.31 27.58 15.24
C LYS A 549 -3.64 28.35 15.29
N ASP A 550 -4.62 27.89 16.00
CA ASP A 550 -5.90 28.55 16.27
C ASP A 550 -7.12 28.09 15.42
N ILE A 551 -7.41 26.77 15.38
CA ILE A 551 -8.82 26.38 15.50
C ILE A 551 -8.98 25.89 16.94
N LYS A 552 -9.48 26.79 17.79
CA LYS A 552 -9.85 26.45 19.16
C LYS A 552 -10.85 25.29 19.09
N ASP A 553 -10.62 24.25 19.87
CA ASP A 553 -11.42 23.05 20.15
C ASP A 553 -12.88 23.36 20.62
N LYS A 554 -13.57 24.29 20.01
CA LYS A 554 -14.85 24.79 20.49
C LYS A 554 -16.09 24.09 19.94
N ASP A 555 -15.96 23.20 18.94
CA ASP A 555 -17.11 22.51 18.38
C ASP A 555 -16.87 21.00 18.24
N LYS A 556 -16.48 20.32 19.34
CA LYS A 556 -16.63 18.86 19.39
C LYS A 556 -18.12 18.55 19.62
N ASP A 557 -18.87 18.47 18.54
CA ASP A 557 -20.31 18.10 18.55
C ASP A 557 -20.57 16.63 18.93
N PHE A 558 -19.54 15.89 19.37
CA PHE A 558 -19.66 14.47 19.74
C PHE A 558 -19.32 14.23 21.21
N ASN A 559 -19.92 13.19 21.76
CA ASN A 559 -19.60 12.67 23.09
C ASN A 559 -18.95 11.31 22.97
N ILE A 560 -18.03 10.99 23.88
CA ILE A 560 -17.41 9.67 23.98
C ILE A 560 -18.07 8.91 25.14
N TYR A 561 -18.48 7.66 24.85
CA TYR A 561 -18.99 6.72 25.85
C TYR A 561 -18.11 5.48 25.88
N TYR A 562 -17.97 4.87 27.05
CA TYR A 562 -17.06 3.73 27.21
C TYR A 562 -17.56 2.71 28.25
N THR A 563 -17.00 1.51 28.16
CA THR A 563 -17.16 0.41 29.12
C THR A 563 -15.79 -0.11 29.55
N THR A 564 -15.72 -0.72 30.73
CA THR A 564 -14.45 -1.25 31.28
C THR A 564 -14.51 -2.76 31.54
N ASP A 565 -15.57 -3.41 31.12
CA ASP A 565 -15.87 -4.84 31.27
C ASP A 565 -15.94 -5.58 29.92
N GLY A 566 -15.62 -4.87 28.81
CA GLY A 566 -15.68 -5.42 27.46
C GLY A 566 -17.07 -5.46 26.83
N SER A 567 -18.12 -4.99 27.52
CA SER A 567 -19.46 -4.87 26.96
C SER A 567 -19.51 -3.75 25.88
N GLU A 568 -20.49 -3.82 24.97
CA GLU A 568 -20.65 -2.83 23.90
C GLU A 568 -21.08 -1.46 24.47
N PRO A 569 -20.31 -0.38 24.21
CA PRO A 569 -20.66 0.95 24.69
C PRO A 569 -21.76 1.59 23.85
N GLY A 570 -22.61 2.36 24.52
CA GLY A 570 -23.69 3.14 23.90
C GLY A 570 -24.03 4.38 24.72
N ILE A 571 -25.07 5.09 24.34
CA ILE A 571 -25.49 6.35 24.99
C ILE A 571 -25.76 6.23 26.48
N ASN A 572 -26.05 5.02 26.97
CA ASN A 572 -26.33 4.72 28.39
C ASN A 572 -25.06 4.25 29.14
N SER A 573 -23.92 4.13 28.47
CA SER A 573 -22.64 3.75 29.08
C SER A 573 -21.99 4.96 29.78
N LEU A 574 -20.85 4.72 30.46
CA LEU A 574 -20.12 5.78 31.10
C LEU A 574 -19.69 6.86 30.07
N LYS A 575 -19.99 8.12 30.37
CA LYS A 575 -19.53 9.24 29.54
C LYS A 575 -18.09 9.57 29.90
N TYR A 576 -17.22 9.68 28.89
CA TYR A 576 -15.83 10.04 29.09
C TYR A 576 -15.70 11.56 29.33
N ASN A 577 -15.17 11.92 30.51
CA ASN A 577 -14.97 13.32 30.92
C ASN A 577 -13.48 13.63 31.19
N GLY A 578 -12.58 12.67 30.95
CA GLY A 578 -11.15 12.80 31.18
C GLY A 578 -10.52 11.46 31.61
N PRO A 579 -9.20 11.40 31.71
CA PRO A 579 -8.47 10.17 32.03
C PRO A 579 -8.91 9.55 33.37
N PHE A 580 -9.00 8.20 33.40
CA PHE A 580 -9.42 7.41 34.54
C PHE A 580 -8.44 6.25 34.81
N GLU A 581 -8.42 5.73 36.02
CA GLU A 581 -7.56 4.62 36.40
C GLU A 581 -8.23 3.27 36.05
N LYS A 582 -7.47 2.40 35.41
CA LYS A 582 -7.87 1.02 35.15
C LYS A 582 -6.61 0.17 35.04
N GLU A 583 -6.49 -0.82 35.89
CA GLU A 583 -5.36 -1.75 35.82
C GLU A 583 -5.62 -2.80 34.74
N GLN A 584 -6.05 -3.87 34.75
CA GLN A 584 -6.24 -4.85 33.67
C GLN A 584 -7.68 -4.87 33.15
N GLY A 585 -7.84 -5.19 31.88
CA GLY A 585 -9.14 -5.53 31.28
C GLY A 585 -9.36 -4.93 29.90
N THR A 586 -10.53 -5.21 29.36
CA THR A 586 -10.91 -4.72 28.03
C THR A 586 -11.73 -3.45 28.16
N ILE A 587 -11.26 -2.39 27.51
CA ILE A 587 -11.99 -1.14 27.39
C ILE A 587 -12.55 -1.05 26.00
N LYS A 588 -13.84 -0.74 25.90
CA LYS A 588 -14.47 -0.38 24.63
C LYS A 588 -14.98 1.04 24.70
N ALA A 589 -14.82 1.80 23.62
CA ALA A 589 -15.27 3.17 23.53
C ALA A 589 -15.91 3.47 22.19
N VAL A 590 -16.90 4.37 22.20
CA VAL A 590 -17.59 4.83 21.00
C VAL A 590 -17.80 6.34 21.06
N ALA A 591 -17.54 7.03 19.94
CA ALA A 591 -17.94 8.42 19.77
C ALA A 591 -19.38 8.45 19.22
N ILE A 592 -20.24 9.30 19.78
CA ILE A 592 -21.61 9.52 19.31
C ILE A 592 -21.75 10.96 18.85
N LEU A 593 -22.04 11.17 17.56
CA LEU A 593 -22.24 12.47 16.93
C LEU A 593 -23.72 12.64 16.56
N LYS A 594 -24.40 13.64 17.17
CA LYS A 594 -25.82 13.92 16.88
C LYS A 594 -26.73 12.69 16.99
N GLY A 595 -26.43 11.80 17.95
CA GLY A 595 -27.18 10.56 18.19
C GLY A 595 -26.75 9.35 17.35
N GLU A 596 -25.88 9.53 16.34
CA GLU A 596 -25.35 8.43 15.52
C GLU A 596 -24.05 7.89 16.16
N PRO A 597 -23.94 6.58 16.46
CA PRO A 597 -22.71 5.99 16.97
C PRO A 597 -21.69 5.78 15.86
N GLY A 598 -20.42 5.97 16.18
CA GLY A 598 -19.28 5.62 15.35
C GLY A 598 -18.84 4.17 15.50
N ALA A 599 -17.66 3.86 15.00
CA ALA A 599 -17.03 2.56 15.21
C ALA A 599 -16.59 2.41 16.68
N VAL A 600 -16.87 1.25 17.26
CA VAL A 600 -16.40 0.90 18.61
C VAL A 600 -14.90 0.62 18.53
N GLN A 601 -14.14 1.34 19.32
CA GLN A 601 -12.72 1.04 19.55
C GLN A 601 -12.61 0.10 20.75
N THR A 602 -11.80 -0.95 20.60
CA THR A 602 -11.50 -1.90 21.66
C THR A 602 -10.01 -1.89 21.96
N GLU A 603 -9.64 -1.82 23.23
CA GLU A 603 -8.25 -1.93 23.67
C GLU A 603 -8.17 -2.77 24.94
N VAL A 604 -7.17 -3.67 24.98
CA VAL A 604 -6.83 -4.42 26.19
C VAL A 604 -5.76 -3.63 26.92
N VAL A 605 -6.10 -3.15 28.12
CA VAL A 605 -5.16 -2.43 28.98
C VAL A 605 -4.51 -3.42 29.95
N GLY A 606 -3.22 -3.22 30.14
CA GLY A 606 -2.36 -4.08 30.93
C GLY A 606 -2.13 -3.59 32.34
N ILE A 607 -1.15 -4.19 32.97
CA ILE A 607 -0.68 -3.83 34.30
C ILE A 607 0.08 -2.50 34.23
N ALA A 608 -0.18 -1.61 35.17
CA ALA A 608 0.57 -0.37 35.33
C ALA A 608 2.08 -0.64 35.48
N LYS A 609 2.89 0.08 34.72
CA LYS A 609 4.35 -0.19 34.57
C LYS A 609 5.22 0.57 35.58
N ASN A 610 4.63 1.41 36.43
CA ASN A 610 5.35 2.24 37.41
C ASN A 610 6.18 1.44 38.44
N LYS A 611 5.84 0.15 38.65
CA LYS A 611 6.56 -0.76 39.55
C LYS A 611 7.46 -1.75 38.79
N TRP A 612 7.45 -1.76 37.46
CA TRP A 612 8.25 -2.70 36.69
C TRP A 612 9.73 -2.37 36.76
N LYS A 613 10.55 -3.41 36.79
CA LYS A 613 12.00 -3.32 36.81
C LYS A 613 12.60 -4.41 35.92
N LEU A 614 13.79 -4.16 35.41
CA LEU A 614 14.59 -5.22 34.83
C LEU A 614 14.98 -6.23 35.93
N SER A 615 14.75 -7.52 35.69
CA SER A 615 15.18 -8.59 36.61
C SER A 615 16.67 -8.84 36.50
N GLU A 616 17.25 -8.55 35.35
CA GLU A 616 18.68 -8.65 35.04
C GLU A 616 19.10 -7.37 34.33
N SER A 617 20.34 -6.92 34.57
CA SER A 617 20.89 -5.79 33.83
C SER A 617 20.96 -6.14 32.35
N LYS A 618 20.45 -5.29 31.51
CA LYS A 618 20.51 -5.40 30.05
C LYS A 618 21.12 -4.12 29.48
N ASP A 619 22.14 -4.33 28.65
CA ASP A 619 22.76 -3.23 27.93
C ASP A 619 21.85 -2.81 26.76
N GLY A 620 21.76 -1.50 26.57
CA GLY A 620 21.15 -0.87 25.41
C GLY A 620 22.17 -0.04 24.64
N THR A 621 21.93 0.21 23.36
CA THR A 621 22.72 1.16 22.61
C THR A 621 22.53 2.58 23.15
N LYS A 622 23.47 3.48 22.87
CA LYS A 622 23.35 4.88 23.28
C LYS A 622 22.01 5.46 22.79
N ASN A 623 21.20 5.97 23.71
CA ASN A 623 19.83 6.49 23.49
C ASN A 623 18.70 5.44 23.36
N HIS A 624 18.96 4.13 23.49
CA HIS A 624 17.96 3.07 23.39
C HIS A 624 18.13 2.07 24.53
N SER A 625 17.93 2.55 25.76
CA SER A 625 18.08 1.74 26.98
C SER A 625 16.97 0.68 27.10
N ALA A 626 17.21 -0.37 27.90
CA ALA A 626 16.24 -1.45 28.08
C ALA A 626 14.92 -1.01 28.74
N GLU A 627 14.93 0.07 29.50
CA GLU A 627 13.73 0.64 30.13
C GLU A 627 12.76 1.24 29.10
N ALA A 628 13.25 1.61 27.91
CA ALA A 628 12.41 2.09 26.83
C ALA A 628 11.45 0.99 26.30
N ALA A 629 11.71 -0.29 26.59
CA ALA A 629 10.80 -1.37 26.22
C ALA A 629 9.50 -1.42 27.07
N PHE A 630 9.39 -0.61 28.13
CA PHE A 630 8.22 -0.57 29.02
C PHE A 630 7.98 0.81 29.64
N ASP A 631 8.29 1.88 28.93
CA ASP A 631 8.13 3.27 29.41
C ASP A 631 6.76 3.88 29.09
N ALA A 632 5.89 3.13 28.42
CA ALA A 632 4.57 3.52 27.89
C ALA A 632 4.66 4.62 26.81
N ASN A 633 5.76 4.64 26.05
CA ASN A 633 5.97 5.56 24.94
C ASN A 633 6.42 4.80 23.68
N PRO A 634 5.54 4.45 22.76
CA PRO A 634 5.88 3.66 21.57
C PRO A 634 6.81 4.37 20.57
N LYS A 635 7.20 5.62 20.83
CA LYS A 635 8.18 6.37 20.03
C LYS A 635 9.62 6.15 20.51
N THR A 636 9.81 5.66 21.71
CA THR A 636 11.07 5.19 22.24
C THR A 636 11.18 3.68 22.07
N PHE A 637 12.38 3.15 22.06
CA PHE A 637 12.57 1.70 21.98
C PHE A 637 13.91 1.27 22.58
N TRP A 638 13.94 0.07 23.11
CA TRP A 638 15.17 -0.60 23.44
C TRP A 638 15.82 -1.19 22.19
N GLN A 639 17.15 -1.04 22.08
CA GLN A 639 17.95 -1.78 21.09
C GLN A 639 19.11 -2.44 21.81
N SER A 640 19.21 -3.76 21.67
CA SER A 640 20.32 -4.53 22.27
C SER A 640 21.67 -4.17 21.65
N THR A 641 22.73 -4.20 22.46
CA THR A 641 24.10 -4.09 21.96
C THR A 641 24.60 -5.40 21.32
N ASN A 642 24.06 -6.51 21.76
CA ASN A 642 24.32 -7.84 21.21
C ASN A 642 23.52 -8.04 19.91
N GLN A 643 24.17 -8.65 18.92
CA GLN A 643 23.55 -9.01 17.63
C GLN A 643 23.31 -10.51 17.44
N ASN A 644 23.53 -11.32 18.47
CA ASN A 644 23.29 -12.75 18.40
C ASN A 644 21.90 -13.10 18.94
N ILE A 645 21.15 -13.87 18.20
CA ILE A 645 19.87 -14.45 18.61
C ILE A 645 20.12 -15.90 19.06
N PRO A 646 19.44 -16.43 20.09
CA PRO A 646 18.32 -15.81 20.82
C PRO A 646 18.73 -14.77 21.87
N GLN A 647 17.84 -13.80 22.12
CA GLN A 647 17.97 -12.77 23.14
C GLN A 647 16.69 -12.63 23.97
N SER A 648 16.86 -12.34 25.27
CA SER A 648 15.74 -12.22 26.20
C SER A 648 15.72 -10.87 26.90
N LEU A 649 14.51 -10.41 27.24
CA LEU A 649 14.27 -9.34 28.21
C LEU A 649 13.48 -9.93 29.40
N SER A 650 14.01 -9.79 30.61
CA SER A 650 13.40 -10.32 31.84
C SER A 650 12.95 -9.16 32.73
N LEU A 651 11.69 -9.18 33.17
CA LEU A 651 11.06 -8.12 33.94
C LEU A 651 10.51 -8.66 35.26
N ASP A 652 10.64 -7.89 36.35
CA ASP A 652 9.87 -7.99 37.60
C ASP A 652 8.69 -7.02 37.51
N LEU A 653 7.48 -7.51 37.49
CA LEU A 653 6.26 -6.70 37.40
C LEU A 653 5.91 -6.00 38.74
N GLY A 654 6.70 -6.25 39.80
CA GLY A 654 6.56 -5.65 41.12
C GLY A 654 5.55 -6.34 42.06
N ALA A 655 4.67 -7.19 41.55
CA ALA A 655 3.72 -7.99 42.32
C ALA A 655 3.33 -9.26 41.53
N LEU A 656 2.62 -10.18 42.22
CA LEU A 656 2.06 -11.36 41.57
C LEU A 656 0.73 -11.01 40.91
N TYR A 657 0.65 -11.17 39.59
CA TYR A 657 -0.56 -10.92 38.79
C TYR A 657 -1.08 -12.20 38.14
N THR A 658 -2.34 -12.17 37.74
CA THR A 658 -2.91 -13.17 36.83
C THR A 658 -2.85 -12.59 35.43
N LEU A 659 -2.09 -13.22 34.54
CA LEU A 659 -1.87 -12.75 33.17
C LEU A 659 -2.65 -13.64 32.18
N THR A 660 -3.28 -13.02 31.20
CA THR A 660 -3.98 -13.68 30.09
C THR A 660 -3.26 -13.48 28.76
N GLY A 661 -2.27 -12.60 28.73
CA GLY A 661 -1.54 -12.32 27.49
C GLY A 661 -0.44 -11.27 27.61
N MET A 662 0.15 -11.00 26.47
CA MET A 662 1.18 -9.99 26.25
C MET A 662 0.83 -9.20 24.99
N ALA A 663 1.12 -7.89 24.96
CA ALA A 663 1.17 -7.15 23.73
C ALA A 663 2.61 -6.66 23.45
N TYR A 664 2.99 -6.70 22.20
CA TYR A 664 4.27 -6.25 21.68
C TYR A 664 4.07 -5.13 20.67
N THR A 665 4.72 -3.98 20.88
CA THR A 665 4.78 -2.90 19.91
C THR A 665 6.18 -2.87 19.31
N PRO A 666 6.32 -3.14 18.00
CA PRO A 666 7.60 -3.00 17.29
C PRO A 666 7.98 -1.53 17.15
N GLN A 667 9.27 -1.29 17.00
CA GLN A 667 9.77 0.05 16.69
C GLN A 667 9.49 0.40 15.21
N THR A 668 9.34 1.69 14.90
CA THR A 668 9.02 2.19 13.55
C THR A 668 10.10 3.13 13.00
N ALA A 669 11.16 3.41 13.76
CA ALA A 669 12.19 4.38 13.35
C ALA A 669 13.08 3.87 12.20
N PHE A 670 13.29 2.56 12.10
CA PHE A 670 14.00 1.89 11.00
C PHE A 670 13.66 0.39 11.01
N GLY A 671 13.60 -0.22 9.85
CA GLY A 671 13.14 -1.60 9.68
C GLY A 671 14.16 -2.65 10.09
N GLY A 672 14.33 -2.94 11.38
CA GLY A 672 15.21 -4.03 11.76
C GLY A 672 15.16 -4.41 13.24
N GLY A 673 15.47 -5.67 13.53
CA GLY A 673 15.57 -6.22 14.88
C GLY A 673 14.23 -6.44 15.60
N MET A 674 13.10 -6.35 14.91
CA MET A 674 11.78 -6.59 15.51
C MET A 674 11.59 -8.08 15.82
N MET A 675 10.98 -8.41 16.98
CA MET A 675 10.72 -9.80 17.34
C MET A 675 9.76 -10.47 16.37
N ALA A 676 10.26 -11.35 15.53
CA ALA A 676 9.43 -12.12 14.61
C ALA A 676 8.92 -13.43 15.23
N LYS A 677 9.77 -14.14 15.97
CA LYS A 677 9.44 -15.42 16.61
C LYS A 677 10.07 -15.51 17.97
N GLY A 678 9.38 -16.16 18.90
CA GLY A 678 9.91 -16.33 20.24
C GLY A 678 8.99 -17.03 21.21
N ILE A 679 9.37 -16.95 22.48
CA ILE A 679 8.60 -17.53 23.59
C ILE A 679 8.43 -16.52 24.73
N VAL A 680 7.37 -16.69 25.47
CA VAL A 680 7.10 -16.00 26.74
C VAL A 680 7.17 -17.00 27.86
N GLU A 681 8.07 -16.76 28.80
CA GLU A 681 8.22 -17.55 30.02
C GLU A 681 7.78 -16.71 31.22
N ILE A 682 7.26 -17.38 32.23
CA ILE A 682 6.73 -16.79 33.44
C ILE A 682 7.33 -17.44 34.70
N SER A 683 7.38 -16.69 35.79
CA SER A 683 7.78 -17.21 37.10
C SER A 683 7.08 -16.45 38.24
N ALA A 684 6.74 -17.13 39.29
CA ALA A 684 6.23 -16.51 40.52
C ALA A 684 7.36 -16.03 41.44
N ASP A 685 8.52 -16.70 41.44
CA ASP A 685 9.64 -16.49 42.36
C ASP A 685 10.94 -16.03 41.72
N GLY A 686 10.98 -15.89 40.37
CA GLY A 686 12.16 -15.56 39.59
C GLY A 686 13.18 -16.68 39.45
N LYS A 687 12.90 -17.88 39.96
CA LYS A 687 13.81 -19.03 39.94
C LYS A 687 13.31 -20.17 39.09
N LYS A 688 12.03 -20.53 39.20
CA LYS A 688 11.38 -21.56 38.37
C LYS A 688 10.61 -20.88 37.25
N TRP A 689 10.96 -21.24 36.02
CA TRP A 689 10.38 -20.66 34.81
C TRP A 689 9.56 -21.70 34.06
N GLU A 690 8.41 -21.28 33.53
CA GLU A 690 7.51 -22.10 32.73
C GLU A 690 7.15 -21.33 31.47
N THR A 691 7.06 -22.02 30.33
CA THR A 691 6.65 -21.39 29.06
C THR A 691 5.14 -21.16 29.08
N ALA A 692 4.73 -19.90 29.02
CA ALA A 692 3.32 -19.52 28.94
C ALA A 692 2.79 -19.60 27.50
N SER A 693 3.60 -19.18 26.52
CA SER A 693 3.24 -19.19 25.09
C SER A 693 4.47 -19.09 24.21
N ALA A 694 4.31 -19.54 22.95
CA ALA A 694 5.19 -19.19 21.86
C ALA A 694 4.46 -18.25 20.90
N PHE A 695 5.20 -17.47 20.12
CA PHE A 695 4.63 -16.54 19.13
C PHE A 695 5.44 -16.53 17.83
N GLU A 696 4.75 -16.21 16.74
CA GLU A 696 5.32 -15.89 15.45
C GLU A 696 4.51 -14.74 14.84
N PHE A 697 5.16 -13.59 14.60
CA PHE A 697 4.55 -12.38 14.08
C PHE A 697 5.02 -12.14 12.63
N GLY A 698 4.08 -12.14 11.70
CA GLY A 698 4.35 -11.89 10.29
C GLY A 698 4.40 -10.39 9.94
N ASN A 699 5.02 -10.10 8.82
CA ASN A 699 4.99 -8.81 8.11
C ASN A 699 5.43 -7.57 8.92
N LEU A 700 6.28 -7.72 9.93
CA LEU A 700 6.65 -6.63 10.82
C LEU A 700 7.44 -5.50 10.14
N VAL A 701 8.19 -5.81 9.07
CA VAL A 701 8.98 -4.79 8.36
C VAL A 701 8.08 -3.80 7.64
N ASN A 702 7.03 -4.31 7.01
CA ASN A 702 6.13 -3.51 6.16
C ASN A 702 4.87 -3.03 6.91
N ASP A 703 4.49 -3.74 7.98
CA ASP A 703 3.38 -3.40 8.88
C ASP A 703 3.82 -3.56 10.35
N PRO A 704 4.56 -2.59 10.93
CA PRO A 704 5.05 -2.64 12.30
C PRO A 704 3.96 -2.23 13.33
N SER A 705 2.74 -2.74 13.17
CA SER A 705 1.66 -2.48 14.14
C SER A 705 1.78 -3.35 15.40
N LYS A 706 1.12 -2.93 16.49
CA LYS A 706 1.06 -3.66 17.77
C LYS A 706 0.51 -5.07 17.56
N ARG A 707 1.13 -6.07 18.17
CA ARG A 707 0.76 -7.48 18.15
C ARG A 707 0.28 -7.93 19.53
N ASP A 708 -0.91 -8.50 19.62
CA ASP A 708 -1.46 -9.06 20.84
C ASP A 708 -1.29 -10.59 20.84
N LEU A 709 -0.71 -11.13 21.91
CA LEU A 709 -0.52 -12.57 22.14
C LEU A 709 -1.33 -12.98 23.35
N TYR A 710 -2.27 -13.88 23.18
CA TYR A 710 -3.07 -14.42 24.28
C TYR A 710 -2.54 -15.80 24.71
N PHE A 711 -2.47 -16.02 26.01
CA PHE A 711 -2.06 -17.30 26.56
C PHE A 711 -3.22 -18.29 26.50
N LYS A 712 -2.93 -19.58 26.30
CA LYS A 712 -3.96 -20.64 26.25
C LYS A 712 -4.81 -20.71 27.51
N GLN A 713 -4.25 -20.34 28.66
CA GLN A 713 -4.92 -20.24 29.96
C GLN A 713 -4.30 -19.09 30.76
N ALA A 714 -5.07 -18.54 31.69
CA ALA A 714 -4.58 -17.54 32.63
C ALA A 714 -3.47 -18.12 33.50
N VAL A 715 -2.37 -17.38 33.69
CA VAL A 715 -1.19 -17.81 34.45
C VAL A 715 -0.87 -16.81 35.56
N LYS A 716 -0.33 -17.29 36.68
CA LYS A 716 0.12 -16.42 37.78
C LYS A 716 1.61 -16.15 37.65
N ALA A 717 1.99 -14.88 37.52
CA ALA A 717 3.37 -14.47 37.38
C ALA A 717 3.67 -13.16 38.10
N ARG A 718 4.87 -13.05 38.65
CA ARG A 718 5.51 -11.78 39.04
C ARG A 718 6.64 -11.45 38.08
N TYR A 719 7.34 -12.47 37.59
CA TYR A 719 8.44 -12.33 36.68
C TYR A 719 8.04 -12.85 35.29
N VAL A 720 8.42 -12.14 34.26
CA VAL A 720 8.19 -12.51 32.88
C VAL A 720 9.49 -12.40 32.10
N ARG A 721 9.70 -13.31 31.16
CA ARG A 721 10.83 -13.28 30.23
C ARG A 721 10.31 -13.45 28.82
N VAL A 722 10.64 -12.54 27.96
CA VAL A 722 10.34 -12.61 26.52
C VAL A 722 11.64 -12.89 25.78
N THR A 723 11.70 -14.02 25.08
CA THR A 723 12.89 -14.45 24.33
C THR A 723 12.60 -14.40 22.84
N ALA A 724 13.30 -13.53 22.12
CA ALA A 724 13.29 -13.50 20.67
C ALA A 724 14.21 -14.61 20.13
N GLN A 725 13.67 -15.50 19.30
CA GLN A 725 14.37 -16.59 18.61
C GLN A 725 14.68 -16.22 17.17
N GLU A 726 13.88 -15.34 16.56
CA GLU A 726 14.09 -14.75 15.25
C GLU A 726 13.69 -13.27 15.28
N VAL A 727 14.36 -12.46 14.46
CA VAL A 727 14.07 -11.05 14.28
C VAL A 727 13.82 -10.74 12.81
N ALA A 728 12.93 -9.76 12.57
CA ALA A 728 12.63 -9.26 11.24
C ALA A 728 13.45 -8.02 10.90
N GLY A 729 13.69 -7.80 9.60
CA GLY A 729 14.42 -6.66 9.06
C GLY A 729 15.93 -6.89 8.94
N ASN A 730 16.64 -5.82 8.60
CA ASN A 730 18.06 -5.90 8.21
C ASN A 730 19.04 -5.90 9.39
N SER A 731 18.56 -5.83 10.63
CA SER A 731 19.36 -5.81 11.86
C SER A 731 19.15 -7.09 12.67
N GLN A 732 20.23 -7.65 13.20
CA GLN A 732 20.16 -8.76 14.17
C GLN A 732 20.10 -8.28 15.63
N ALA A 733 20.27 -6.98 15.88
CA ALA A 733 20.05 -6.40 17.20
C ALA A 733 18.56 -6.44 17.54
N LEU A 734 18.21 -7.01 18.70
CA LEU A 734 16.80 -7.04 19.14
C LEU A 734 16.30 -5.63 19.47
N THR A 735 15.11 -5.28 18.96
CA THR A 735 14.45 -4.01 19.24
C THR A 735 13.05 -4.24 19.80
N ILE A 736 12.68 -3.46 20.83
CA ILE A 736 11.36 -3.49 21.45
C ILE A 736 10.94 -2.06 21.76
N ALA A 737 9.88 -1.54 21.12
CA ALA A 737 9.34 -0.23 21.47
C ALA A 737 8.48 -0.32 22.74
N GLU A 738 7.62 -1.34 22.85
CA GLU A 738 6.79 -1.47 24.05
C GLU A 738 6.38 -2.93 24.29
N LEU A 739 6.34 -3.32 25.56
CA LEU A 739 5.74 -4.55 26.07
C LEU A 739 4.64 -4.22 27.06
N ASP A 740 3.51 -4.91 26.93
CA ASP A 740 2.41 -4.88 27.88
C ASP A 740 2.07 -6.30 28.32
N PHE A 741 1.67 -6.48 29.58
CA PHE A 741 1.11 -7.74 30.08
C PHE A 741 -0.26 -7.46 30.69
N PHE A 742 -1.25 -8.26 30.30
CA PHE A 742 -2.64 -8.09 30.71
C PHE A 742 -3.29 -9.37 31.19
#